data_179a9db024b345ff81dc168ca2005c9c
#
_entry.id   179a9db024b345ff81dc168ca2005c9c
#
_cell.length_a   1.000
_cell.length_b   1.000
_cell.length_c   1.000
_cell.angle_alpha   90.00
_cell.angle_beta   90.00
_cell.angle_gamma   90.00
#
_symmetry.space_group_name_H-M   'P 1'
#
loop_
_entity.id
_entity.type
_entity.pdbx_description
1 polymer ?
#
loop_
_entity_poly.entity_id
_entity_poly.type
_entity_poly.pdbx_seq_one_letter_code
_entity_poly.pdbx_strand_id
1 'polypeptide(L)'
;MCVGDPTGRERKVIPMEIKVAGPGCSKCRSTVGIIERAAQDAGVAIEIVKVETREEMLRLGVHATPAVIIDGRIVHSGGLPTRVAVEGWLKPRPIGFLSQPTRHLFFTGKGGVGKTSLSSAAALALADAGQKVLLVSTDAASNLDEMLGIELRNTATPVPGVPGLSVLNIDPDNAAESYRLRVLAQMAADASDTDRSTVREQLSGACTTEIASFDEFASLLSDDAGGYDHIVFDTAPTGHTLRLLSLPKAWSGFLEGNDRGASCLGPHSGLKMQEVRFKAALEALSDPAQTTVILVTRPDQGAIAEAARTAEELHELGLNNQRLAINGVFHASDRSDAVACAIEALGQLALDEMPPSLRALPQDRVPLRAFDTVGLPALRALLSTAVTPIAPAPAEAVEAAPAMVGLDALADELAGAQHGLIMVMGKGGVGKTTVAAALALGLIQRGKTVHLSTTDPAAHLAGTLEGEVAGLHVSRIDPKVETQHYINKIMAAKSPGLNAEERALLLEDLRSPCTEEVAVFHAFSRIVSEARSAFVVLDTAPTGHSLLLMDAAGAYHRQMLREFECHGASRIVTPLMRLQDADYTRIVLVTLPEVTPVSQAAALQEDLRRAHIEPYAWVINKSVLAAGTHDRLLAARLAGERQQIERIGAGLARRVFTLPWLTRPPIGLAALSALVRAPQGAAVAPPTSATPTRDASQSTS
;
A
#
# COMPACT_ATOMS: atom_id res chain seq x y z
N MET A 1 -13.40 -38.71 -28.20
CA MET A 1 -14.80 -38.69 -27.73
C MET A 1 -14.92 -37.53 -26.79
N CYS A 2 -15.49 -36.44 -27.27
CA CYS A 2 -15.73 -35.21 -26.48
C CYS A 2 -16.98 -35.45 -25.63
N VAL A 3 -16.83 -35.37 -24.32
CA VAL A 3 -17.96 -35.36 -23.39
C VAL A 3 -18.53 -33.94 -23.41
N GLY A 4 -19.70 -33.76 -24.01
CA GLY A 4 -20.45 -32.50 -24.02
C GLY A 4 -21.04 -32.21 -22.63
N ASP A 5 -20.93 -30.97 -22.21
CA ASP A 5 -21.55 -30.42 -21.02
C ASP A 5 -23.09 -30.39 -21.22
N PRO A 6 -23.90 -31.00 -20.32
CA PRO A 6 -25.34 -31.15 -20.50
C PRO A 6 -26.17 -29.90 -20.14
N THR A 7 -25.58 -28.75 -19.79
CA THR A 7 -26.35 -27.61 -19.25
C THR A 7 -26.66 -26.47 -20.23
N GLY A 8 -26.19 -26.52 -21.49
CA GLY A 8 -26.65 -25.64 -22.58
C GLY A 8 -26.65 -24.11 -22.30
N ARG A 9 -25.90 -23.61 -21.28
CA ARG A 9 -25.84 -22.18 -20.96
C ARG A 9 -24.71 -21.51 -21.76
N GLU A 10 -25.08 -20.64 -22.69
CA GLU A 10 -24.14 -19.78 -23.39
C GLU A 10 -23.26 -19.01 -22.39
N ARG A 11 -21.95 -19.26 -22.43
CA ARG A 11 -20.96 -18.48 -21.66
C ARG A 11 -20.90 -17.07 -22.23
N LYS A 12 -21.49 -16.08 -21.56
CA LYS A 12 -21.38 -14.69 -21.94
C LYS A 12 -19.96 -14.19 -21.64
N VAL A 13 -19.16 -14.07 -22.67
CA VAL A 13 -17.79 -13.50 -22.64
C VAL A 13 -17.92 -11.97 -22.56
N ILE A 14 -17.16 -11.30 -21.69
CA ILE A 14 -17.08 -9.83 -21.69
C ILE A 14 -16.34 -9.42 -22.97
N PRO A 15 -16.96 -8.63 -23.85
CA PRO A 15 -16.35 -8.27 -25.10
C PRO A 15 -15.21 -7.25 -24.92
N MET A 16 -14.17 -7.34 -25.75
CA MET A 16 -13.13 -6.31 -25.84
C MET A 16 -13.76 -5.01 -26.38
N GLU A 17 -13.67 -3.91 -25.64
CA GLU A 17 -14.15 -2.61 -26.09
C GLU A 17 -13.23 -2.03 -27.17
N ILE A 18 -13.78 -1.76 -28.34
CA ILE A 18 -13.08 -1.13 -29.46
C ILE A 18 -13.83 0.14 -29.85
N LYS A 19 -13.23 1.32 -29.61
CA LYS A 19 -13.82 2.58 -30.04
C LYS A 19 -13.43 2.89 -31.47
N VAL A 20 -14.44 3.15 -32.30
CA VAL A 20 -14.24 3.60 -33.69
C VAL A 20 -14.67 5.06 -33.80
N ALA A 21 -13.69 5.94 -33.93
CA ALA A 21 -13.92 7.37 -33.98
C ALA A 21 -13.99 7.88 -35.42
N GLY A 22 -15.06 8.61 -35.73
CA GLY A 22 -15.28 9.25 -37.01
C GLY A 22 -16.74 9.58 -37.26
N PRO A 23 -17.05 10.44 -38.26
CA PRO A 23 -18.38 11.02 -38.50
C PRO A 23 -19.40 10.05 -39.12
N GLY A 24 -19.28 8.75 -38.93
CA GLY A 24 -20.21 7.73 -39.44
C GLY A 24 -20.18 7.52 -40.96
N CYS A 25 -19.14 7.99 -41.67
CA CYS A 25 -19.00 7.87 -43.13
C CYS A 25 -18.84 6.40 -43.60
N SER A 26 -18.80 6.19 -44.93
CA SER A 26 -18.62 4.84 -45.48
C SER A 26 -17.33 4.16 -44.98
N LYS A 27 -16.23 4.91 -44.87
CA LYS A 27 -14.96 4.37 -44.32
C LYS A 27 -15.09 3.94 -42.85
N CYS A 28 -15.80 4.70 -42.02
CA CYS A 28 -16.04 4.30 -40.61
C CYS A 28 -16.84 3.00 -40.54
N ARG A 29 -17.91 2.87 -41.35
CA ARG A 29 -18.70 1.63 -41.39
C ARG A 29 -17.87 0.45 -41.91
N SER A 30 -17.05 0.65 -42.94
CA SER A 30 -16.15 -0.40 -43.45
C SER A 30 -15.12 -0.82 -42.40
N THR A 31 -14.56 0.12 -41.64
CA THR A 31 -13.65 -0.17 -40.52
C THR A 31 -14.31 -1.07 -39.50
N VAL A 32 -15.53 -0.73 -39.05
CA VAL A 32 -16.33 -1.59 -38.14
C VAL A 32 -16.51 -2.99 -38.73
N GLY A 33 -16.93 -3.12 -39.97
CA GLY A 33 -17.15 -4.42 -40.59
C GLY A 33 -15.87 -5.26 -40.80
N ILE A 34 -14.70 -4.64 -40.93
CA ILE A 34 -13.41 -5.35 -40.94
C ILE A 34 -13.09 -5.90 -39.56
N ILE A 35 -13.30 -5.08 -38.53
CA ILE A 35 -13.06 -5.45 -37.14
C ILE A 35 -14.00 -6.60 -36.71
N GLU A 36 -15.28 -6.48 -36.98
CA GLU A 36 -16.28 -7.49 -36.63
C GLU A 36 -15.96 -8.85 -37.27
N ARG A 37 -15.63 -8.87 -38.57
CA ARG A 37 -15.25 -10.11 -39.25
C ARG A 37 -13.97 -10.73 -38.71
N ALA A 38 -12.94 -9.91 -38.49
CA ALA A 38 -11.70 -10.42 -37.94
C ALA A 38 -11.87 -10.96 -36.50
N ALA A 39 -12.73 -10.32 -35.69
CA ALA A 39 -13.05 -10.80 -34.36
C ALA A 39 -13.84 -12.10 -34.38
N GLN A 40 -14.81 -12.23 -35.29
CA GLN A 40 -15.56 -13.45 -35.49
C GLN A 40 -14.66 -14.63 -35.91
N ASP A 41 -13.75 -14.38 -36.86
CA ASP A 41 -12.80 -15.39 -37.32
C ASP A 41 -11.78 -15.78 -36.25
N ALA A 42 -11.40 -14.83 -35.36
CA ALA A 42 -10.50 -15.08 -34.24
C ALA A 42 -11.20 -15.66 -32.99
N GLY A 43 -12.54 -15.74 -33.00
CA GLY A 43 -13.32 -16.19 -31.84
C GLY A 43 -13.24 -15.21 -30.63
N VAL A 44 -12.94 -13.92 -30.88
CA VAL A 44 -12.83 -12.88 -29.87
C VAL A 44 -14.14 -12.13 -29.77
N ALA A 45 -14.74 -12.07 -28.58
CA ALA A 45 -15.91 -11.24 -28.36
C ALA A 45 -15.49 -9.77 -28.26
N ILE A 46 -16.14 -8.90 -29.06
CA ILE A 46 -15.86 -7.47 -29.09
C ILE A 46 -17.14 -6.68 -28.87
N GLU A 47 -16.98 -5.47 -28.29
CA GLU A 47 -18.01 -4.44 -28.24
C GLU A 47 -17.51 -3.20 -28.97
N ILE A 48 -18.24 -2.75 -30.00
CA ILE A 48 -17.85 -1.58 -30.77
C ILE A 48 -18.58 -0.36 -30.28
N VAL A 49 -17.84 0.60 -29.75
CA VAL A 49 -18.34 1.92 -29.34
C VAL A 49 -18.02 2.93 -30.44
N LYS A 50 -19.04 3.58 -30.98
CA LYS A 50 -18.88 4.61 -32.00
C LYS A 50 -18.69 5.97 -31.35
N VAL A 51 -17.60 6.66 -31.67
CA VAL A 51 -17.29 8.03 -31.23
C VAL A 51 -17.51 8.96 -32.41
N GLU A 52 -18.66 9.66 -32.46
CA GLU A 52 -19.08 10.45 -33.62
C GLU A 52 -18.97 11.95 -33.36
N THR A 53 -18.85 12.41 -32.11
CA THR A 53 -18.76 13.83 -31.79
C THR A 53 -17.34 14.35 -31.90
N ARG A 54 -17.19 15.56 -32.45
CA ARG A 54 -15.89 16.21 -32.61
C ARG A 54 -15.21 16.50 -31.28
N GLU A 55 -15.97 16.80 -30.27
CA GLU A 55 -15.48 17.10 -28.93
C GLU A 55 -14.84 15.87 -28.28
N GLU A 56 -15.50 14.73 -28.35
CA GLU A 56 -15.01 13.48 -27.82
C GLU A 56 -13.79 12.95 -28.61
N MET A 57 -13.79 13.10 -29.95
CA MET A 57 -12.63 12.77 -30.77
C MET A 57 -11.40 13.60 -30.39
N LEU A 58 -11.56 14.90 -30.12
CA LEU A 58 -10.46 15.76 -29.66
C LEU A 58 -9.96 15.35 -28.26
N ARG A 59 -10.85 15.01 -27.34
CA ARG A 59 -10.46 14.49 -26.01
C ARG A 59 -9.63 13.21 -26.12
N LEU A 60 -9.94 12.35 -27.08
CA LEU A 60 -9.23 11.10 -27.34
C LEU A 60 -7.96 11.30 -28.20
N GLY A 61 -7.61 12.52 -28.58
CA GLY A 61 -6.43 12.82 -29.39
C GLY A 61 -6.54 12.39 -30.85
N VAL A 62 -7.77 12.22 -31.39
CA VAL A 62 -7.99 11.79 -32.77
C VAL A 62 -7.85 12.97 -33.72
N HIS A 63 -6.84 12.93 -34.60
CA HIS A 63 -6.56 13.97 -35.63
C HIS A 63 -6.97 13.54 -37.00
N ALA A 64 -7.14 12.25 -37.29
CA ALA A 64 -7.58 11.73 -38.60
C ALA A 64 -8.58 10.59 -38.42
N THR A 65 -9.61 10.53 -39.30
CA THR A 65 -10.70 9.53 -39.23
C THR A 65 -10.76 8.66 -40.50
N PRO A 66 -11.20 7.38 -40.35
CA PRO A 66 -11.56 6.70 -39.14
C PRO A 66 -10.35 6.45 -38.23
N ALA A 67 -10.52 6.55 -36.95
CA ALA A 67 -9.51 6.10 -35.99
C ALA A 67 -10.07 4.95 -35.14
N VAL A 68 -9.19 4.03 -34.74
CA VAL A 68 -9.54 2.91 -33.88
C VAL A 68 -8.76 3.06 -32.58
N ILE A 69 -9.47 2.98 -31.46
CA ILE A 69 -8.89 3.12 -30.12
C ILE A 69 -9.21 1.83 -29.35
N ILE A 70 -8.17 1.22 -28.79
CA ILE A 70 -8.26 0.02 -27.94
C ILE A 70 -7.47 0.32 -26.67
N ASP A 71 -8.06 0.06 -25.49
CA ASP A 71 -7.44 0.33 -24.20
C ASP A 71 -6.92 1.77 -24.05
N GLY A 72 -7.68 2.73 -24.60
CA GLY A 72 -7.35 4.17 -24.58
C GLY A 72 -6.21 4.59 -25.53
N ARG A 73 -5.68 3.69 -26.35
CA ARG A 73 -4.62 3.99 -27.34
C ARG A 73 -5.16 3.99 -28.76
N ILE A 74 -4.78 4.98 -29.56
CA ILE A 74 -5.08 5.00 -31.00
C ILE A 74 -4.20 3.96 -31.68
N VAL A 75 -4.80 2.83 -32.09
CA VAL A 75 -4.11 1.74 -32.80
C VAL A 75 -4.15 1.91 -34.31
N HIS A 76 -5.04 2.77 -34.79
CA HIS A 76 -5.16 3.15 -36.22
C HIS A 76 -5.72 4.57 -36.39
N SER A 77 -5.22 5.31 -37.37
CA SER A 77 -5.68 6.66 -37.64
C SER A 77 -5.59 6.96 -39.16
N GLY A 78 -6.73 7.29 -39.74
CA GLY A 78 -6.88 7.60 -41.15
C GLY A 78 -6.88 6.37 -42.07
N GLY A 79 -7.71 6.39 -43.11
CA GLY A 79 -7.84 5.30 -44.08
C GLY A 79 -8.56 4.05 -43.51
N LEU A 80 -8.58 2.96 -44.31
CA LEU A 80 -9.13 1.68 -43.87
C LEU A 80 -8.00 0.82 -43.27
N PRO A 81 -8.21 0.17 -42.12
CA PRO A 81 -7.22 -0.75 -41.58
C PRO A 81 -7.13 -2.01 -42.41
N THR A 82 -5.94 -2.58 -42.50
CA THR A 82 -5.77 -3.89 -43.15
C THR A 82 -6.25 -4.99 -42.22
N ARG A 83 -6.70 -6.10 -42.78
CA ARG A 83 -7.12 -7.27 -41.96
C ARG A 83 -6.00 -7.76 -41.04
N VAL A 84 -4.77 -7.82 -41.53
CA VAL A 84 -3.59 -8.24 -40.76
C VAL A 84 -3.36 -7.31 -39.53
N ALA A 85 -3.54 -5.99 -39.75
CA ALA A 85 -3.44 -5.05 -38.63
C ALA A 85 -4.51 -5.31 -37.56
N VAL A 86 -5.78 -5.54 -37.99
CA VAL A 86 -6.89 -5.83 -37.11
C VAL A 86 -6.67 -7.16 -36.35
N GLU A 87 -6.27 -8.21 -37.04
CA GLU A 87 -5.89 -9.48 -36.40
C GLU A 87 -4.77 -9.31 -35.37
N GLY A 88 -3.83 -8.40 -35.65
CA GLY A 88 -2.79 -8.02 -34.67
C GLY A 88 -3.33 -7.31 -33.44
N TRP A 89 -4.41 -6.53 -33.54
CA TRP A 89 -5.05 -5.86 -32.41
C TRP A 89 -5.84 -6.82 -31.53
N LEU A 90 -6.42 -7.86 -32.13
CA LEU A 90 -7.25 -8.86 -31.46
C LEU A 90 -6.43 -9.95 -30.76
N LYS A 91 -5.13 -10.03 -31.05
CA LYS A 91 -4.22 -10.93 -30.33
C LYS A 91 -4.00 -10.44 -28.90
N PRO A 92 -4.01 -11.32 -27.91
CA PRO A 92 -3.62 -10.97 -26.55
C PRO A 92 -2.23 -10.33 -26.58
N ARG A 93 -2.11 -9.08 -26.18
CA ARG A 93 -0.80 -8.41 -26.05
C ARG A 93 -0.25 -8.71 -24.66
N PRO A 94 0.99 -9.16 -24.54
CA PRO A 94 1.63 -9.21 -23.25
C PRO A 94 1.66 -7.79 -22.67
N ILE A 95 1.54 -7.70 -21.35
CA ILE A 95 1.71 -6.44 -20.62
C ILE A 95 3.07 -5.85 -20.99
N GLY A 96 3.12 -4.53 -21.19
CA GLY A 96 4.26 -3.87 -21.81
C GLY A 96 5.59 -4.08 -21.06
N PHE A 97 5.56 -4.15 -19.71
CA PHE A 97 6.77 -4.43 -18.92
C PHE A 97 7.27 -5.88 -19.04
N LEU A 98 6.46 -6.81 -19.59
CA LEU A 98 6.84 -8.19 -19.92
C LEU A 98 7.18 -8.41 -21.39
N SER A 99 7.01 -7.41 -22.25
CA SER A 99 7.27 -7.55 -23.70
C SER A 99 8.76 -7.57 -24.02
N GLN A 100 9.55 -6.79 -23.29
CA GLN A 100 11.01 -6.70 -23.35
C GLN A 100 11.54 -6.46 -21.93
N PRO A 101 11.50 -7.46 -21.06
CA PRO A 101 11.91 -7.30 -19.67
C PRO A 101 13.43 -7.13 -19.59
N THR A 102 13.88 -6.18 -18.78
CA THR A 102 15.28 -6.06 -18.38
C THR A 102 15.64 -7.15 -17.36
N ARG A 103 16.94 -7.30 -17.08
CA ARG A 103 17.40 -8.27 -16.06
C ARG A 103 16.78 -8.00 -14.69
N HIS A 104 16.71 -6.72 -14.29
CA HIS A 104 16.17 -6.31 -12.99
C HIS A 104 14.84 -5.57 -13.20
N LEU A 105 13.79 -6.04 -12.53
CA LEU A 105 12.45 -5.43 -12.53
C LEU A 105 12.07 -5.03 -11.12
N PHE A 106 11.96 -3.73 -10.86
CA PHE A 106 11.60 -3.18 -9.55
C PHE A 106 10.14 -2.76 -9.51
N PHE A 107 9.34 -3.39 -8.66
CA PHE A 107 7.96 -2.98 -8.42
C PHE A 107 7.89 -2.12 -7.18
N THR A 108 7.65 -0.81 -7.35
CA THR A 108 7.56 0.16 -6.27
C THR A 108 6.26 0.95 -6.33
N GLY A 109 5.88 1.59 -5.22
CA GLY A 109 4.66 2.38 -5.11
C GLY A 109 4.09 2.37 -3.70
N LYS A 110 3.01 3.11 -3.49
CA LYS A 110 2.30 3.23 -2.21
C LYS A 110 1.88 1.88 -1.65
N GLY A 111 1.70 1.78 -0.34
CA GLY A 111 1.10 0.60 0.28
C GLY A 111 -0.31 0.31 -0.25
N GLY A 112 -0.64 -0.96 -0.50
CA GLY A 112 -1.97 -1.41 -0.92
C GLY A 112 -2.32 -1.20 -2.40
N VAL A 113 -1.37 -0.78 -3.26
CA VAL A 113 -1.61 -0.64 -4.71
C VAL A 113 -1.48 -1.95 -5.49
N GLY A 114 -0.99 -3.02 -4.86
CA GLY A 114 -0.84 -4.35 -5.46
C GLY A 114 0.55 -4.63 -6.03
N LYS A 115 1.61 -4.05 -5.45
CA LYS A 115 3.00 -4.35 -5.83
C LYS A 115 3.30 -5.84 -5.82
N THR A 116 3.11 -6.47 -4.66
CA THR A 116 3.37 -7.90 -4.45
C THR A 116 2.57 -8.79 -5.41
N SER A 117 1.32 -8.43 -5.71
CA SER A 117 0.51 -9.18 -6.69
C SER A 117 1.08 -9.08 -8.11
N LEU A 118 1.50 -7.87 -8.52
CA LEU A 118 2.02 -7.64 -9.87
C LEU A 118 3.44 -8.19 -10.04
N SER A 119 4.31 -8.04 -9.03
CA SER A 119 5.68 -8.60 -9.04
C SER A 119 5.64 -10.13 -9.08
N SER A 120 4.79 -10.76 -8.25
CA SER A 120 4.60 -12.21 -8.24
C SER A 120 4.03 -12.73 -9.56
N ALA A 121 3.03 -12.05 -10.10
CA ALA A 121 2.43 -12.43 -11.39
C ALA A 121 3.42 -12.23 -12.55
N ALA A 122 4.26 -11.19 -12.51
CA ALA A 122 5.32 -10.95 -13.48
C ALA A 122 6.41 -12.05 -13.43
N ALA A 123 6.88 -12.37 -12.23
CA ALA A 123 7.87 -13.42 -12.01
C ALA A 123 7.34 -14.78 -12.50
N LEU A 124 6.07 -15.08 -12.19
CA LEU A 124 5.40 -16.30 -12.63
C LEU A 124 5.26 -16.36 -14.16
N ALA A 125 4.87 -15.24 -14.80
CA ALA A 125 4.73 -15.17 -16.26
C ALA A 125 6.06 -15.38 -16.99
N LEU A 126 7.16 -14.83 -16.45
CA LEU A 126 8.51 -15.03 -16.99
C LEU A 126 8.99 -16.48 -16.81
N ALA A 127 8.72 -17.07 -15.65
CA ALA A 127 9.05 -18.47 -15.39
C ALA A 127 8.23 -19.43 -16.29
N ASP A 128 6.92 -19.18 -16.46
CA ASP A 128 6.05 -19.92 -17.38
C ASP A 128 6.51 -19.76 -18.84
N ALA A 129 7.23 -18.69 -19.19
CA ALA A 129 7.88 -18.48 -20.48
C ALA A 129 9.24 -19.20 -20.61
N GLY A 130 9.65 -19.96 -19.58
CA GLY A 130 10.89 -20.75 -19.58
C GLY A 130 12.13 -20.03 -19.08
N GLN A 131 11.99 -18.81 -18.52
CA GLN A 131 13.09 -18.05 -17.96
C GLN A 131 13.41 -18.51 -16.52
N LYS A 132 14.65 -18.36 -16.11
CA LYS A 132 15.05 -18.55 -14.70
C LYS A 132 14.87 -17.23 -13.95
N VAL A 133 13.96 -17.22 -13.00
CA VAL A 133 13.52 -16.01 -12.30
C VAL A 133 13.75 -16.13 -10.80
N LEU A 134 14.33 -15.08 -10.21
CA LEU A 134 14.36 -14.89 -8.77
C LEU A 134 13.38 -13.77 -8.39
N LEU A 135 12.38 -14.08 -7.58
CA LEU A 135 11.51 -13.09 -6.97
C LEU A 135 12.06 -12.75 -5.58
N VAL A 136 12.38 -11.49 -5.35
CA VAL A 136 12.99 -11.00 -4.11
C VAL A 136 12.03 -10.06 -3.41
N SER A 137 11.70 -10.34 -2.15
CA SER A 137 11.01 -9.37 -1.30
C SER A 137 12.01 -8.61 -0.44
N THR A 138 11.83 -7.29 -0.37
CA THR A 138 12.52 -6.40 0.57
C THR A 138 11.55 -5.81 1.59
N ASP A 139 10.30 -6.25 1.62
CA ASP A 139 9.28 -5.84 2.60
C ASP A 139 9.29 -6.85 3.75
N ALA A 140 9.70 -6.42 4.94
CA ALA A 140 9.67 -7.26 6.15
C ALA A 140 8.26 -7.77 6.49
N ALA A 141 7.22 -7.05 6.05
CA ALA A 141 5.82 -7.45 6.18
C ALA A 141 5.27 -8.05 4.88
N SER A 142 6.12 -8.74 4.10
CA SER A 142 5.72 -9.42 2.87
C SER A 142 4.73 -10.56 3.18
N ASN A 143 3.77 -10.74 2.27
CA ASN A 143 2.84 -11.87 2.30
C ASN A 143 3.03 -12.79 1.07
N LEU A 144 4.24 -12.86 0.55
CA LEU A 144 4.60 -13.76 -0.56
C LEU A 144 4.41 -15.23 -0.20
N ASP A 145 4.59 -15.61 1.07
CA ASP A 145 4.31 -16.93 1.61
C ASP A 145 2.86 -17.35 1.38
N GLU A 146 1.91 -16.51 1.76
CA GLU A 146 0.47 -16.71 1.55
C GLU A 146 0.12 -16.70 0.05
N MET A 147 0.71 -15.77 -0.72
CA MET A 147 0.42 -15.61 -2.15
C MET A 147 0.92 -16.78 -2.99
N LEU A 148 2.06 -17.36 -2.65
CA LEU A 148 2.70 -18.45 -3.40
C LEU A 148 2.50 -19.83 -2.75
N GLY A 149 1.98 -19.87 -1.51
CA GLY A 149 1.78 -21.09 -0.75
C GLY A 149 3.08 -21.77 -0.32
N ILE A 150 4.11 -20.99 0.02
CA ILE A 150 5.44 -21.48 0.42
C ILE A 150 5.93 -20.78 1.68
N GLU A 151 6.79 -21.43 2.44
CA GLU A 151 7.51 -20.79 3.54
C GLU A 151 8.66 -19.93 2.99
N LEU A 152 8.67 -18.63 3.30
CA LEU A 152 9.73 -17.72 2.89
C LEU A 152 10.98 -17.92 3.75
N ARG A 153 12.14 -17.84 3.10
CA ARG A 153 13.47 -17.96 3.75
C ARG A 153 14.41 -16.91 3.20
N ASN A 154 15.46 -16.62 3.96
CA ASN A 154 16.57 -15.75 3.53
C ASN A 154 17.54 -16.47 2.56
N THR A 155 17.05 -17.51 1.91
CA THR A 155 17.75 -18.28 0.86
C THR A 155 16.80 -18.54 -0.29
N ALA A 156 17.34 -18.50 -1.53
CA ALA A 156 16.52 -18.73 -2.71
C ALA A 156 15.83 -20.11 -2.64
N THR A 157 14.51 -20.11 -2.51
CA THR A 157 13.69 -21.31 -2.36
C THR A 157 12.88 -21.54 -3.63
N PRO A 158 12.98 -22.69 -4.30
CA PRO A 158 12.18 -22.97 -5.49
C PRO A 158 10.70 -23.04 -5.18
N VAL A 159 9.86 -22.49 -6.08
CA VAL A 159 8.40 -22.53 -5.95
C VAL A 159 7.88 -23.87 -6.50
N PRO A 160 7.18 -24.69 -5.68
CA PRO A 160 6.63 -25.96 -6.13
C PRO A 160 5.66 -25.78 -7.30
N GLY A 161 5.82 -26.59 -8.35
CA GLY A 161 4.96 -26.53 -9.53
C GLY A 161 5.23 -25.40 -10.51
N VAL A 162 6.31 -24.61 -10.30
CA VAL A 162 6.75 -23.56 -11.21
C VAL A 162 8.25 -23.71 -11.52
N PRO A 163 8.60 -24.52 -12.52
CA PRO A 163 10.01 -24.67 -12.92
C PRO A 163 10.63 -23.32 -13.27
N GLY A 164 11.82 -23.07 -12.77
CA GLY A 164 12.58 -21.83 -13.06
C GLY A 164 12.27 -20.66 -12.13
N LEU A 165 11.25 -20.73 -11.25
CA LEU A 165 10.98 -19.69 -10.25
C LEU A 165 11.55 -20.05 -8.89
N SER A 166 12.34 -19.16 -8.33
CA SER A 166 12.79 -19.18 -6.93
C SER A 166 12.36 -17.88 -6.23
N VAL A 167 12.18 -17.97 -4.92
CA VAL A 167 11.79 -16.80 -4.09
C VAL A 167 12.77 -16.64 -2.95
N LEU A 168 13.11 -15.40 -2.66
CA LEU A 168 14.00 -14.98 -1.57
C LEU A 168 13.31 -13.85 -0.78
N ASN A 169 13.34 -13.93 0.54
CA ASN A 169 12.98 -12.79 1.39
C ASN A 169 14.21 -12.24 2.06
N ILE A 170 14.54 -10.97 1.87
CA ILE A 170 15.60 -10.31 2.62
C ILE A 170 15.05 -9.94 4.00
N ASP A 171 15.41 -10.77 4.98
CA ASP A 171 15.07 -10.52 6.38
C ASP A 171 16.13 -9.59 7.00
N PRO A 172 15.74 -8.39 7.46
CA PRO A 172 16.69 -7.41 7.99
C PRO A 172 17.49 -7.89 9.21
N ASP A 173 16.87 -8.69 10.08
CA ASP A 173 17.52 -9.18 11.30
C ASP A 173 18.56 -10.26 10.98
N ASN A 174 18.24 -11.18 10.09
CA ASN A 174 19.17 -12.19 9.60
C ASN A 174 20.30 -11.57 8.80
N ALA A 175 20.02 -10.57 7.97
CA ALA A 175 21.03 -9.80 7.24
C ALA A 175 21.99 -9.11 8.22
N ALA A 176 21.47 -8.45 9.26
CA ALA A 176 22.26 -7.78 10.29
C ALA A 176 23.16 -8.75 11.06
N GLU A 177 22.65 -9.93 11.45
CA GLU A 177 23.46 -10.93 12.16
C GLU A 177 24.55 -11.51 11.24
N SER A 178 24.22 -11.82 9.99
CA SER A 178 25.20 -12.26 8.99
C SER A 178 26.29 -11.20 8.76
N TYR A 179 25.92 -9.93 8.73
CA TYR A 179 26.85 -8.81 8.62
C TYR A 179 27.76 -8.70 9.83
N ARG A 180 27.21 -8.76 11.05
CA ARG A 180 27.98 -8.76 12.31
C ARG A 180 29.00 -9.89 12.34
N LEU A 181 28.60 -11.11 11.99
CA LEU A 181 29.50 -12.26 11.94
C LEU A 181 30.64 -12.07 10.93
N ARG A 182 30.36 -11.49 9.74
CA ARG A 182 31.39 -11.18 8.75
C ARG A 182 32.41 -10.14 9.26
N VAL A 183 31.92 -9.07 9.91
CA VAL A 183 32.81 -8.04 10.47
C VAL A 183 33.64 -8.61 11.60
N LEU A 184 33.07 -9.40 12.51
CA LEU A 184 33.82 -10.06 13.60
C LEU A 184 34.85 -11.06 13.10
N ALA A 185 34.58 -11.77 11.99
CA ALA A 185 35.53 -12.70 11.37
C ALA A 185 36.74 -11.99 10.73
N GLN A 186 36.62 -10.69 10.41
CA GLN A 186 37.74 -9.89 9.87
C GLN A 186 38.60 -9.26 10.97
N MET A 187 38.21 -9.35 12.23
CA MET A 187 39.03 -8.90 13.34
C MET A 187 40.28 -9.76 13.46
N ALA A 188 41.36 -9.14 13.96
CA ALA A 188 42.63 -9.87 14.16
C ALA A 188 42.42 -11.10 15.06
N ALA A 189 43.17 -12.16 14.78
CA ALA A 189 43.02 -13.43 15.49
C ALA A 189 43.34 -13.31 17.00
N ASP A 190 44.08 -12.28 17.38
CA ASP A 190 44.49 -11.94 18.77
C ASP A 190 43.55 -10.90 19.43
N ALA A 191 42.48 -10.48 18.75
CA ALA A 191 41.49 -9.56 19.33
C ALA A 191 40.86 -10.15 20.58
N SER A 192 40.82 -9.35 21.66
CA SER A 192 40.23 -9.78 22.93
C SER A 192 38.73 -9.98 22.86
N ASP A 193 38.16 -10.78 23.76
CA ASP A 193 36.71 -10.95 23.87
C ASP A 193 36.02 -9.62 24.18
N THR A 194 36.68 -8.72 24.89
CA THR A 194 36.19 -7.37 25.18
C THR A 194 36.09 -6.53 23.91
N ASP A 195 37.12 -6.59 23.02
CA ASP A 195 37.10 -5.87 21.74
C ASP A 195 35.99 -6.40 20.83
N ARG A 196 35.80 -7.72 20.76
CA ARG A 196 34.73 -8.37 20.00
C ARG A 196 33.33 -7.99 20.53
N SER A 197 33.19 -7.93 21.85
CA SER A 197 31.94 -7.52 22.51
C SER A 197 31.63 -6.05 22.21
N THR A 198 32.61 -5.18 22.25
CA THR A 198 32.47 -3.75 21.94
C THR A 198 32.05 -3.51 20.49
N VAL A 199 32.70 -4.20 19.55
CA VAL A 199 32.34 -4.12 18.13
C VAL A 199 30.93 -4.67 17.90
N ARG A 200 30.56 -5.78 18.55
CA ARG A 200 29.20 -6.33 18.46
C ARG A 200 28.15 -5.38 19.00
N GLU A 201 28.43 -4.66 20.07
CA GLU A 201 27.55 -3.66 20.66
C GLU A 201 27.42 -2.44 19.71
N GLN A 202 28.50 -1.97 19.13
CA GLN A 202 28.51 -0.90 18.12
C GLN A 202 27.66 -1.27 16.88
N LEU A 203 27.70 -2.53 16.47
CA LEU A 203 26.94 -3.07 15.34
C LEU A 203 25.50 -3.48 15.72
N SER A 204 24.98 -3.12 16.91
CA SER A 204 23.63 -3.45 17.34
C SER A 204 22.56 -2.40 16.92
N GLY A 205 22.98 -1.26 16.37
CA GLY A 205 22.11 -0.17 15.97
C GLY A 205 21.30 -0.44 14.69
N ALA A 206 20.21 0.30 14.52
CA ALA A 206 19.33 0.21 13.34
C ALA A 206 20.07 0.47 12.02
N CYS A 207 21.08 1.36 12.03
CA CYS A 207 21.95 1.60 10.86
C CYS A 207 22.64 0.34 10.34
N THR A 208 23.05 -0.56 11.24
CA THR A 208 23.67 -1.84 10.83
C THR A 208 22.67 -2.73 10.09
N THR A 209 21.42 -2.75 10.54
CA THR A 209 20.33 -3.50 9.88
C THR A 209 20.06 -2.99 8.48
N GLU A 210 20.04 -1.66 8.31
CA GLU A 210 19.84 -1.03 6.99
C GLU A 210 20.99 -1.33 6.03
N ILE A 211 22.25 -1.20 6.48
CA ILE A 211 23.43 -1.49 5.66
C ILE A 211 23.51 -2.97 5.31
N ALA A 212 23.23 -3.84 6.26
CA ALA A 212 23.23 -5.28 6.03
C ALA A 212 22.17 -5.69 5.00
N SER A 213 20.97 -5.15 5.11
CA SER A 213 19.91 -5.37 4.14
C SER A 213 20.29 -4.85 2.75
N PHE A 214 20.96 -3.69 2.70
CA PHE A 214 21.46 -3.15 1.44
C PHE A 214 22.61 -3.98 0.85
N ASP A 215 23.51 -4.53 1.65
CA ASP A 215 24.60 -5.40 1.19
C ASP A 215 24.05 -6.69 0.54
N GLU A 216 23.03 -7.32 1.16
CA GLU A 216 22.31 -8.45 0.57
C GLU A 216 21.64 -8.06 -0.76
N PHE A 217 20.95 -6.92 -0.78
CA PHE A 217 20.30 -6.38 -1.97
C PHE A 217 21.34 -6.07 -3.08
N ALA A 218 22.46 -5.40 -2.76
CA ALA A 218 23.51 -5.07 -3.70
C ALA A 218 24.19 -6.31 -4.30
N SER A 219 24.27 -7.41 -3.53
CA SER A 219 24.80 -8.68 -4.03
C SER A 219 23.97 -9.29 -5.15
N LEU A 220 22.65 -9.03 -5.15
CA LEU A 220 21.71 -9.51 -6.17
C LEU A 220 21.76 -8.68 -7.46
N LEU A 221 22.31 -7.46 -7.41
CA LEU A 221 22.49 -6.59 -8.58
C LEU A 221 23.82 -6.80 -9.29
N SER A 222 24.77 -7.49 -8.64
CA SER A 222 26.05 -7.84 -9.23
C SER A 222 25.94 -9.09 -10.12
N ASP A 223 26.90 -9.28 -11.01
CA ASP A 223 26.95 -10.46 -11.90
C ASP A 223 27.08 -11.79 -11.15
N ASP A 224 27.42 -11.75 -9.86
CA ASP A 224 27.52 -12.91 -8.98
C ASP A 224 26.15 -13.52 -8.59
N ALA A 225 25.02 -12.91 -8.94
CA ALA A 225 23.67 -13.41 -8.64
C ALA A 225 23.26 -14.65 -9.47
N GLY A 226 24.19 -15.55 -9.63
CA GLY A 226 24.11 -16.98 -9.89
C GLY A 226 23.01 -17.50 -10.84
N GLY A 227 23.05 -17.13 -12.13
CA GLY A 227 22.37 -17.93 -13.16
C GLY A 227 20.87 -17.67 -13.35
N TYR A 228 20.32 -16.55 -12.85
CA TYR A 228 18.98 -16.09 -13.16
C TYR A 228 18.97 -15.16 -14.39
N ASP A 229 17.99 -15.35 -15.26
CA ASP A 229 17.77 -14.50 -16.43
C ASP A 229 17.14 -13.16 -15.99
N HIS A 230 16.22 -13.22 -15.00
CA HIS A 230 15.56 -12.05 -14.43
C HIS A 230 15.52 -12.11 -12.90
N ILE A 231 15.66 -10.94 -12.29
CA ILE A 231 15.46 -10.72 -10.85
C ILE A 231 14.34 -9.70 -10.69
N VAL A 232 13.24 -10.13 -10.06
CA VAL A 232 12.05 -9.31 -9.82
C VAL A 232 12.02 -8.90 -8.36
N PHE A 233 12.08 -7.60 -8.09
CA PHE A 233 12.07 -7.06 -6.75
C PHE A 233 10.66 -6.58 -6.38
N ASP A 234 10.08 -7.21 -5.35
CA ASP A 234 8.90 -6.72 -4.63
C ASP A 234 9.39 -5.83 -3.50
N THR A 235 9.23 -4.52 -3.66
CA THR A 235 9.82 -3.59 -2.71
C THR A 235 8.82 -3.18 -1.61
N ALA A 236 9.36 -2.83 -0.44
CA ALA A 236 8.64 -2.15 0.62
C ALA A 236 7.96 -0.85 0.09
N PRO A 237 6.99 -0.27 0.80
CA PRO A 237 6.39 1.01 0.40
C PRO A 237 7.43 2.11 0.16
N THR A 238 7.15 3.01 -0.77
CA THR A 238 8.06 3.98 -1.41
C THR A 238 9.15 4.60 -0.54
N GLY A 239 8.83 5.04 0.68
CA GLY A 239 9.81 5.69 1.57
C GLY A 239 11.00 4.80 1.94
N HIS A 240 10.78 3.52 2.24
CA HIS A 240 11.87 2.56 2.54
C HIS A 240 12.68 2.21 1.30
N THR A 241 12.00 2.01 0.17
CA THR A 241 12.68 1.70 -1.09
C THR A 241 13.59 2.84 -1.52
N LEU A 242 13.10 4.08 -1.47
CA LEU A 242 13.88 5.28 -1.80
C LEU A 242 15.07 5.45 -0.85
N ARG A 243 14.87 5.24 0.44
CA ARG A 243 15.95 5.28 1.44
C ARG A 243 17.01 4.22 1.10
N LEU A 244 16.60 2.99 0.83
CA LEU A 244 17.48 1.89 0.45
C LEU A 244 18.26 2.20 -0.83
N LEU A 245 17.63 2.74 -1.85
CA LEU A 245 18.26 3.12 -3.13
C LEU A 245 19.12 4.39 -3.03
N SER A 246 18.89 5.27 -2.05
CA SER A 246 19.69 6.48 -1.81
C SER A 246 20.93 6.22 -0.93
N LEU A 247 20.95 5.14 -0.16
CA LEU A 247 22.04 4.77 0.75
C LEU A 247 23.42 4.80 0.07
N PRO A 248 23.64 4.21 -1.12
CA PRO A 248 24.94 4.21 -1.76
C PRO A 248 25.50 5.61 -2.01
N LYS A 249 24.66 6.55 -2.47
CA LYS A 249 25.06 7.93 -2.74
C LYS A 249 25.39 8.68 -1.45
N ALA A 250 24.61 8.46 -0.40
CA ALA A 250 24.86 9.04 0.93
C ALA A 250 26.15 8.50 1.54
N TRP A 251 26.43 7.20 1.37
CA TRP A 251 27.62 6.55 1.91
C TRP A 251 28.90 6.87 1.12
N SER A 252 28.85 6.95 -0.20
CA SER A 252 30.01 7.40 -1.00
C SER A 252 30.47 8.79 -0.55
N GLY A 253 29.54 9.73 -0.36
CA GLY A 253 29.85 11.06 0.14
C GLY A 253 30.41 11.08 1.57
N PHE A 254 29.93 10.17 2.43
CA PHE A 254 30.43 10.04 3.81
C PHE A 254 31.82 9.43 3.86
N LEU A 255 32.10 8.41 3.04
CA LEU A 255 33.42 7.74 2.96
C LEU A 255 34.48 8.67 2.38
N GLU A 256 34.13 9.51 1.40
CA GLU A 256 35.04 10.52 0.81
C GLU A 256 35.39 11.64 1.80
N GLY A 257 34.53 11.94 2.77
CA GLY A 257 34.71 13.02 3.75
C GLY A 257 35.29 12.60 5.10
N ASN A 258 35.42 11.28 5.40
CA ASN A 258 35.77 10.79 6.73
C ASN A 258 37.11 10.07 6.77
N ASP A 259 38.20 10.82 7.01
CA ASP A 259 39.59 10.28 7.13
C ASP A 259 39.91 9.65 8.50
N ARG A 260 38.99 9.72 9.49
CA ARG A 260 39.30 9.40 10.92
C ARG A 260 38.74 8.08 11.45
N GLY A 261 38.09 7.24 10.63
CA GLY A 261 38.05 5.79 10.80
C GLY A 261 37.27 5.16 11.92
N ALA A 262 36.47 5.86 12.72
CA ALA A 262 35.60 5.25 13.72
C ALA A 262 34.16 5.75 13.52
N SER A 263 33.29 4.89 13.04
CA SER A 263 31.85 5.17 12.99
C SER A 263 31.08 4.04 13.68
N CYS A 264 29.82 4.28 14.00
CA CYS A 264 28.89 3.24 14.50
C CYS A 264 28.73 2.02 13.57
N LEU A 265 29.49 1.95 12.47
CA LEU A 265 29.42 0.94 11.42
C LEU A 265 30.58 -0.08 11.46
N GLY A 266 31.49 0.04 12.42
CA GLY A 266 32.63 -0.87 12.55
C GLY A 266 33.93 -0.36 11.88
N PRO A 267 34.95 -1.21 11.79
CA PRO A 267 36.28 -0.83 11.29
C PRO A 267 36.26 -0.50 9.80
N HIS A 268 37.01 0.54 9.42
CA HIS A 268 37.17 1.10 8.08
C HIS A 268 37.43 0.08 6.96
N SER A 269 38.06 -1.05 7.29
CA SER A 269 38.41 -2.11 6.34
C SER A 269 37.20 -2.85 5.78
N GLY A 270 36.16 -3.04 6.58
CA GLY A 270 34.91 -3.68 6.13
C GLY A 270 34.09 -2.80 5.17
N LEU A 271 34.10 -1.49 5.37
CA LEU A 271 33.39 -0.52 4.54
C LEU A 271 34.01 -0.35 3.15
N LYS A 272 35.35 -0.37 3.03
CA LYS A 272 36.03 -0.25 1.72
C LYS A 272 35.76 -1.43 0.77
N MET A 273 35.58 -2.62 1.31
CA MET A 273 35.28 -3.81 0.49
C MET A 273 33.81 -3.74 -0.06
N GLN A 274 32.92 -3.05 0.63
CA GLN A 274 31.53 -2.85 0.19
C GLN A 274 31.39 -1.70 -0.80
N GLU A 275 32.29 -0.71 -0.78
CA GLU A 275 32.26 0.44 -1.69
C GLU A 275 32.23 0.03 -3.17
N VAL A 276 33.07 -0.94 -3.56
CA VAL A 276 33.11 -1.47 -4.94
C VAL A 276 31.79 -2.12 -5.31
N ARG A 277 31.19 -2.91 -4.40
CA ARG A 277 29.91 -3.57 -4.63
C ARG A 277 28.76 -2.57 -4.71
N PHE A 278 28.76 -1.57 -3.84
CA PHE A 278 27.76 -0.52 -3.83
C PHE A 278 27.80 0.32 -5.10
N LYS A 279 29.00 0.63 -5.59
CA LYS A 279 29.17 1.34 -6.86
C LYS A 279 28.69 0.52 -8.05
N ALA A 280 29.02 -0.76 -8.11
CA ALA A 280 28.51 -1.66 -9.15
C ALA A 280 26.97 -1.79 -9.11
N ALA A 281 26.39 -1.86 -7.90
CA ALA A 281 24.94 -1.88 -7.74
C ALA A 281 24.28 -0.58 -8.25
N LEU A 282 24.87 0.60 -7.97
CA LEU A 282 24.38 1.88 -8.50
C LEU A 282 24.47 1.94 -10.03
N GLU A 283 25.57 1.47 -10.61
CA GLU A 283 25.75 1.40 -12.05
C GLU A 283 24.67 0.51 -12.69
N ALA A 284 24.41 -0.69 -12.14
CA ALA A 284 23.38 -1.59 -12.61
C ALA A 284 21.96 -1.00 -12.48
N LEU A 285 21.68 -0.31 -11.37
CA LEU A 285 20.39 0.37 -11.15
C LEU A 285 20.16 1.51 -12.13
N SER A 286 21.20 2.27 -12.47
CA SER A 286 21.12 3.43 -13.35
C SER A 286 21.14 3.06 -14.83
N ASP A 287 21.56 1.85 -15.18
CA ASP A 287 21.61 1.37 -16.56
C ASP A 287 20.21 0.97 -17.06
N PRO A 288 19.62 1.72 -18.01
CA PRO A 288 18.30 1.43 -18.54
C PRO A 288 18.21 0.11 -19.32
N ALA A 289 19.35 -0.46 -19.72
CA ALA A 289 19.39 -1.77 -20.38
C ALA A 289 19.30 -2.93 -19.38
N GLN A 290 19.69 -2.70 -18.13
CA GLN A 290 19.69 -3.72 -17.08
C GLN A 290 18.50 -3.59 -16.13
N THR A 291 18.02 -2.38 -15.86
CA THR A 291 17.02 -2.12 -14.82
C THR A 291 15.81 -1.37 -15.37
N THR A 292 14.63 -1.85 -15.02
CA THR A 292 13.34 -1.17 -15.23
C THR A 292 12.64 -1.00 -13.90
N VAL A 293 12.21 0.23 -13.59
CA VAL A 293 11.38 0.52 -12.42
C VAL A 293 9.92 0.60 -12.85
N ILE A 294 9.08 -0.24 -12.25
CA ILE A 294 7.63 -0.29 -12.47
C ILE A 294 6.95 0.40 -11.29
N LEU A 295 6.48 1.62 -11.54
CA LEU A 295 5.69 2.40 -10.60
C LEU A 295 4.28 1.85 -10.58
N VAL A 296 3.91 1.17 -9.50
CA VAL A 296 2.57 0.60 -9.34
C VAL A 296 1.67 1.62 -8.67
N THR A 297 0.54 1.89 -9.28
CA THR A 297 -0.50 2.78 -8.75
C THR A 297 -1.89 2.18 -8.93
N ARG A 298 -2.91 2.83 -8.37
CA ARG A 298 -4.34 2.53 -8.61
C ARG A 298 -5.02 3.78 -9.18
N PRO A 299 -6.21 3.66 -9.78
CA PRO A 299 -7.03 4.80 -10.19
C PRO A 299 -7.59 5.53 -8.96
N ASP A 300 -6.70 6.18 -8.20
CA ASP A 300 -6.97 6.89 -6.95
C ASP A 300 -6.02 8.10 -6.87
N GLN A 301 -6.57 9.30 -6.60
CA GLN A 301 -5.77 10.54 -6.58
C GLN A 301 -4.57 10.47 -5.64
N GLY A 302 -4.75 9.90 -4.43
CA GLY A 302 -3.68 9.78 -3.45
C GLY A 302 -2.58 8.79 -3.88
N ALA A 303 -2.94 7.71 -4.59
CA ALA A 303 -1.99 6.75 -5.11
C ALA A 303 -1.23 7.32 -6.33
N ILE A 304 -1.90 8.06 -7.20
CA ILE A 304 -1.29 8.73 -8.36
C ILE A 304 -0.34 9.84 -7.91
N ALA A 305 -0.75 10.67 -6.95
CA ALA A 305 0.12 11.74 -6.41
C ALA A 305 1.39 11.18 -5.76
N GLU A 306 1.29 10.07 -5.03
CA GLU A 306 2.44 9.35 -4.47
C GLU A 306 3.35 8.79 -5.56
N ALA A 307 2.77 8.17 -6.59
CA ALA A 307 3.54 7.64 -7.70
C ALA A 307 4.29 8.75 -8.47
N ALA A 308 3.69 9.94 -8.61
CA ALA A 308 4.33 11.10 -9.25
C ALA A 308 5.55 11.57 -8.46
N ARG A 309 5.39 11.75 -7.14
CA ARG A 309 6.49 12.11 -6.25
C ARG A 309 7.62 11.08 -6.31
N THR A 310 7.27 9.80 -6.23
CA THR A 310 8.25 8.70 -6.30
C THR A 310 8.98 8.70 -7.65
N ALA A 311 8.28 8.98 -8.75
CA ALA A 311 8.90 9.06 -10.07
C ALA A 311 9.98 10.16 -10.14
N GLU A 312 9.69 11.33 -9.55
CA GLU A 312 10.62 12.45 -9.49
C GLU A 312 11.84 12.13 -8.61
N GLU A 313 11.61 11.59 -7.41
CA GLU A 313 12.67 11.19 -6.50
C GLU A 313 13.60 10.11 -7.09
N LEU A 314 13.04 9.11 -7.78
CA LEU A 314 13.82 8.10 -8.51
C LEU A 314 14.60 8.69 -9.69
N HIS A 315 14.02 9.65 -10.39
CA HIS A 315 14.71 10.37 -11.46
C HIS A 315 15.92 11.15 -10.94
N GLU A 316 15.79 11.82 -9.79
CA GLU A 316 16.90 12.51 -9.12
C GLU A 316 18.03 11.56 -8.67
N LEU A 317 17.70 10.29 -8.41
CA LEU A 317 18.66 9.23 -8.13
C LEU A 317 19.30 8.63 -9.38
N GLY A 318 18.86 9.01 -10.59
CA GLY A 318 19.36 8.51 -11.86
C GLY A 318 18.62 7.30 -12.44
N LEU A 319 17.55 6.83 -11.80
CA LEU A 319 16.74 5.71 -12.27
C LEU A 319 15.70 6.19 -13.31
N ASN A 320 16.12 6.27 -14.56
CA ASN A 320 15.37 6.92 -15.62
C ASN A 320 14.46 5.96 -16.42
N ASN A 321 14.73 4.66 -16.44
CA ASN A 321 13.90 3.69 -17.14
C ASN A 321 12.69 3.30 -16.29
N GLN A 322 11.69 4.19 -16.30
CA GLN A 322 10.48 4.07 -15.50
C GLN A 322 9.28 3.70 -16.38
N ARG A 323 8.38 2.90 -15.84
CA ARG A 323 7.08 2.53 -16.42
C ARG A 323 6.00 2.66 -15.37
N LEU A 324 4.78 2.95 -15.78
CA LEU A 324 3.62 3.07 -14.89
C LEU A 324 2.70 1.85 -15.06
N ALA A 325 2.46 1.11 -13.99
CA ALA A 325 1.47 0.04 -13.93
C ALA A 325 0.24 0.51 -13.13
N ILE A 326 -0.87 0.73 -13.81
CA ILE A 326 -2.14 1.15 -13.21
C ILE A 326 -2.96 -0.10 -12.91
N ASN A 327 -2.99 -0.50 -11.65
CA ASN A 327 -3.64 -1.73 -11.19
C ASN A 327 -5.08 -1.48 -10.73
N GLY A 328 -5.98 -2.41 -11.02
CA GLY A 328 -7.37 -2.38 -10.56
C GLY A 328 -8.24 -1.38 -11.32
N VAL A 329 -8.02 -1.19 -12.62
CA VAL A 329 -8.88 -0.37 -13.47
C VAL A 329 -10.25 -1.04 -13.57
N PHE A 330 -11.29 -0.33 -13.17
CA PHE A 330 -12.64 -0.84 -13.09
C PHE A 330 -13.56 -0.14 -14.10
N HIS A 331 -14.46 -0.90 -14.72
CA HIS A 331 -15.54 -0.42 -15.55
C HIS A 331 -16.85 -1.04 -15.07
N ALA A 332 -17.85 -0.21 -14.81
CA ALA A 332 -19.16 -0.65 -14.35
C ALA A 332 -19.87 -1.42 -15.46
N SER A 333 -20.27 -2.66 -15.16
CA SER A 333 -21.03 -3.50 -16.09
C SER A 333 -22.52 -3.20 -16.03
N ASP A 334 -22.99 -2.58 -14.96
CA ASP A 334 -24.37 -2.15 -14.75
C ASP A 334 -24.43 -0.64 -14.47
N ARG A 335 -25.01 0.10 -15.39
CA ARG A 335 -25.16 1.57 -15.29
C ARG A 335 -26.25 2.00 -14.30
N SER A 336 -27.07 1.10 -13.83
CA SER A 336 -28.06 1.39 -12.77
C SER A 336 -27.47 1.24 -11.37
N ASP A 337 -26.33 0.63 -11.21
CA ASP A 337 -25.61 0.50 -9.94
C ASP A 337 -24.86 1.79 -9.60
N ALA A 338 -25.37 2.52 -8.61
CA ALA A 338 -24.80 3.80 -8.20
C ALA A 338 -23.38 3.65 -7.60
N VAL A 339 -23.09 2.54 -6.90
CA VAL A 339 -21.79 2.25 -6.31
C VAL A 339 -20.79 1.95 -7.41
N ALA A 340 -21.11 1.08 -8.34
CA ALA A 340 -20.26 0.73 -9.46
C ALA A 340 -19.95 1.95 -10.35
N CYS A 341 -20.97 2.74 -10.70
CA CYS A 341 -20.79 3.97 -11.48
C CYS A 341 -19.90 4.99 -10.74
N ALA A 342 -20.02 5.10 -9.42
CA ALA A 342 -19.19 6.01 -8.65
C ALA A 342 -17.73 5.54 -8.57
N ILE A 343 -17.48 4.23 -8.41
CA ILE A 343 -16.12 3.65 -8.45
C ILE A 343 -15.44 3.97 -9.78
N GLU A 344 -16.14 3.71 -10.89
CA GLU A 344 -15.62 4.01 -12.24
C GLU A 344 -15.36 5.51 -12.41
N ALA A 345 -16.31 6.36 -12.06
CA ALA A 345 -16.19 7.81 -12.23
C ALA A 345 -15.04 8.41 -11.43
N LEU A 346 -14.87 7.99 -10.17
CA LEU A 346 -13.74 8.43 -9.33
C LEU A 346 -12.39 7.95 -9.88
N GLY A 347 -12.35 6.71 -10.35
CA GLY A 347 -11.15 6.17 -10.98
C GLY A 347 -10.79 6.90 -12.26
N GLN A 348 -11.78 7.19 -13.12
CA GLN A 348 -11.56 7.92 -14.36
C GLN A 348 -11.11 9.37 -14.10
N LEU A 349 -11.73 10.06 -13.14
CA LEU A 349 -11.33 11.41 -12.72
C LEU A 349 -9.87 11.44 -12.28
N ALA A 350 -9.45 10.48 -11.44
CA ALA A 350 -8.07 10.39 -10.99
C ALA A 350 -7.08 10.16 -12.15
N LEU A 351 -7.47 9.37 -13.15
CA LEU A 351 -6.66 9.15 -14.34
C LEU A 351 -6.60 10.38 -15.26
N ASP A 352 -7.70 11.12 -15.37
CA ASP A 352 -7.77 12.35 -16.18
C ASP A 352 -6.96 13.50 -15.55
N GLU A 353 -6.86 13.54 -14.23
CA GLU A 353 -6.08 14.51 -13.46
C GLU A 353 -4.62 14.07 -13.23
N MET A 354 -4.20 12.94 -13.79
CA MET A 354 -2.84 12.42 -13.65
C MET A 354 -1.80 13.47 -14.11
N PRO A 355 -0.73 13.73 -13.29
CA PRO A 355 0.33 14.66 -13.65
C PRO A 355 0.99 14.35 -14.98
N PRO A 356 1.41 15.38 -15.76
CA PRO A 356 2.04 15.18 -17.07
C PRO A 356 3.30 14.30 -17.01
N SER A 357 4.08 14.36 -15.92
CA SER A 357 5.27 13.54 -15.72
C SER A 357 4.95 12.04 -15.76
N LEU A 358 3.91 11.59 -15.03
CA LEU A 358 3.46 10.20 -15.09
C LEU A 358 2.77 9.83 -16.41
N ARG A 359 2.02 10.79 -16.99
CA ARG A 359 1.31 10.55 -18.24
C ARG A 359 2.26 10.30 -19.41
N ALA A 360 3.46 10.86 -19.36
CA ALA A 360 4.52 10.67 -20.35
C ALA A 360 5.21 9.29 -20.27
N LEU A 361 5.12 8.61 -19.13
CA LEU A 361 5.72 7.28 -18.98
C LEU A 361 4.96 6.24 -19.80
N PRO A 362 5.64 5.17 -20.26
CA PRO A 362 4.95 4.00 -20.80
C PRO A 362 4.02 3.41 -19.76
N GLN A 363 2.74 3.20 -20.13
CA GLN A 363 1.69 2.78 -19.20
C GLN A 363 1.19 1.37 -19.51
N ASP A 364 0.99 0.59 -18.45
CA ASP A 364 0.29 -0.69 -18.48
C ASP A 364 -0.94 -0.60 -17.57
N ARG A 365 -2.11 -1.05 -18.07
CA ARG A 365 -3.37 -1.04 -17.34
C ARG A 365 -3.78 -2.46 -17.02
N VAL A 366 -3.92 -2.77 -15.74
CA VAL A 366 -4.36 -4.07 -15.24
C VAL A 366 -5.80 -3.93 -14.75
N PRO A 367 -6.78 -4.65 -15.34
CA PRO A 367 -8.18 -4.53 -14.93
C PRO A 367 -8.40 -5.10 -13.53
N LEU A 368 -9.40 -4.57 -12.83
CA LEU A 368 -9.88 -5.17 -11.58
C LEU A 368 -10.39 -6.57 -11.86
N ARG A 369 -9.96 -7.54 -11.05
CA ARG A 369 -10.38 -8.93 -11.20
C ARG A 369 -11.49 -9.29 -10.22
N ALA A 370 -12.31 -10.26 -10.61
CA ALA A 370 -13.42 -10.78 -9.80
C ALA A 370 -12.98 -11.70 -8.64
N PHE A 371 -11.69 -11.93 -8.51
CA PHE A 371 -11.09 -12.84 -7.53
C PHE A 371 -9.95 -12.17 -6.76
N ASP A 372 -9.63 -12.69 -5.59
CA ASP A 372 -8.45 -12.31 -4.84
C ASP A 372 -7.18 -12.86 -5.47
N THR A 373 -6.10 -12.07 -5.44
CA THR A 373 -4.82 -12.39 -6.10
C THR A 373 -3.94 -13.28 -5.22
N VAL A 374 -4.49 -14.36 -4.67
CA VAL A 374 -3.81 -15.32 -3.81
C VAL A 374 -3.79 -16.70 -4.48
N GLY A 375 -2.61 -17.33 -4.48
CA GLY A 375 -2.39 -18.63 -5.12
C GLY A 375 -1.97 -18.54 -6.59
N LEU A 376 -1.21 -19.52 -7.04
CA LEU A 376 -0.63 -19.56 -8.39
C LEU A 376 -1.66 -19.41 -9.53
N PRO A 377 -2.87 -20.03 -9.46
CA PRO A 377 -3.87 -19.84 -10.51
C PRO A 377 -4.38 -18.41 -10.63
N ALA A 378 -4.59 -17.72 -9.51
CA ALA A 378 -5.05 -16.33 -9.47
C ALA A 378 -3.97 -15.36 -9.98
N LEU A 379 -2.71 -15.60 -9.61
CA LEU A 379 -1.57 -14.82 -10.09
C LEU A 379 -1.36 -14.96 -11.61
N ARG A 380 -1.50 -16.18 -12.16
CA ARG A 380 -1.48 -16.40 -13.63
C ARG A 380 -2.60 -15.66 -14.34
N ALA A 381 -3.80 -15.66 -13.74
CA ALA A 381 -4.97 -14.99 -14.29
C ALA A 381 -4.88 -13.46 -14.18
N LEU A 382 -4.11 -12.91 -13.24
CA LEU A 382 -4.01 -11.47 -12.99
C LEU A 382 -3.53 -10.71 -14.23
N LEU A 383 -2.45 -11.17 -14.86
CA LEU A 383 -1.85 -10.54 -16.05
C LEU A 383 -2.37 -11.14 -17.36
N SER A 384 -3.24 -12.16 -17.28
CA SER A 384 -3.84 -12.73 -18.48
C SER A 384 -4.75 -11.72 -19.17
N THR A 385 -4.59 -11.58 -20.47
CA THR A 385 -5.51 -10.82 -21.33
C THR A 385 -6.74 -11.64 -21.71
N ALA A 386 -6.74 -12.94 -21.41
CA ALA A 386 -7.93 -13.77 -21.59
C ALA A 386 -9.03 -13.31 -20.62
N VAL A 387 -10.21 -13.05 -21.16
CA VAL A 387 -11.39 -12.73 -20.36
C VAL A 387 -11.72 -13.94 -19.51
N THR A 388 -11.43 -13.87 -18.23
CA THR A 388 -11.88 -14.91 -17.30
C THR A 388 -13.40 -14.79 -17.18
N PRO A 389 -14.17 -15.85 -17.54
CA PRO A 389 -15.63 -15.80 -17.39
C PRO A 389 -15.97 -15.52 -15.93
N ILE A 390 -16.69 -14.45 -15.66
CA ILE A 390 -17.24 -14.21 -14.32
C ILE A 390 -18.35 -15.23 -14.15
N ALA A 391 -18.13 -16.22 -13.28
CA ALA A 391 -19.20 -17.14 -12.92
C ALA A 391 -20.39 -16.31 -12.39
N PRO A 392 -21.63 -16.61 -12.77
CA PRO A 392 -22.78 -15.97 -12.16
C PRO A 392 -22.69 -16.17 -10.64
N ALA A 393 -22.80 -15.10 -9.87
CA ALA A 393 -22.89 -15.21 -8.42
C ALA A 393 -24.05 -16.17 -8.11
N PRO A 394 -23.86 -17.17 -7.22
CA PRO A 394 -24.94 -18.03 -6.83
C PRO A 394 -26.10 -17.19 -6.34
N ALA A 395 -27.32 -17.46 -6.82
CA ALA A 395 -28.53 -16.72 -6.44
C ALA A 395 -28.83 -16.76 -4.92
N GLU A 396 -28.20 -17.68 -4.20
CA GLU A 396 -28.25 -17.84 -2.75
C GLU A 396 -27.34 -16.85 -1.97
N ALA A 397 -26.51 -16.05 -2.65
CA ALA A 397 -25.59 -15.09 -2.01
C ALA A 397 -26.26 -13.80 -1.50
N VAL A 398 -27.58 -13.70 -1.57
CA VAL A 398 -28.37 -12.62 -0.97
C VAL A 398 -28.93 -13.03 0.40
N GLU A 399 -28.19 -13.83 1.16
CA GLU A 399 -28.44 -13.88 2.60
C GLU A 399 -28.14 -12.50 3.19
N ALA A 400 -29.03 -12.06 4.10
CA ALA A 400 -28.93 -10.75 4.74
C ALA A 400 -27.50 -10.52 5.24
N ALA A 401 -26.90 -9.41 4.82
CA ALA A 401 -25.58 -9.01 5.32
C ALA A 401 -25.62 -9.06 6.86
N PRO A 402 -24.58 -9.61 7.52
CA PRO A 402 -24.53 -9.58 8.98
C PRO A 402 -24.73 -8.14 9.46
N ALA A 403 -25.44 -7.96 10.57
CA ALA A 403 -25.70 -6.62 11.12
C ALA A 403 -24.35 -5.91 11.32
N MET A 404 -24.06 -4.97 10.45
CA MET A 404 -22.79 -4.24 10.47
C MET A 404 -22.91 -3.05 11.39
N VAL A 405 -22.03 -2.97 12.39
CA VAL A 405 -21.99 -1.84 13.33
C VAL A 405 -21.15 -0.73 12.72
N GLY A 406 -21.68 0.48 12.68
CA GLY A 406 -21.01 1.65 12.11
C GLY A 406 -19.95 2.26 13.02
N LEU A 407 -19.20 3.22 12.47
CA LEU A 407 -18.14 3.92 13.21
C LEU A 407 -18.70 4.87 14.30
N ASP A 408 -19.96 5.26 14.20
CA ASP A 408 -20.68 6.01 15.21
C ASP A 408 -20.73 5.29 16.56
N ALA A 409 -21.00 3.99 16.55
CA ALA A 409 -21.01 3.17 17.75
C ALA A 409 -19.60 3.07 18.38
N LEU A 410 -18.53 2.95 17.59
CA LEU A 410 -17.16 3.01 18.11
C LEU A 410 -16.88 4.37 18.76
N ALA A 411 -17.32 5.47 18.14
CA ALA A 411 -17.13 6.80 18.71
C ALA A 411 -17.91 6.98 20.02
N ASP A 412 -19.10 6.37 20.16
CA ASP A 412 -19.86 6.33 21.42
C ASP A 412 -19.13 5.56 22.52
N GLU A 413 -18.61 4.37 22.19
CA GLU A 413 -17.83 3.57 23.14
C GLU A 413 -16.57 4.29 23.62
N LEU A 414 -15.83 4.92 22.68
CA LEU A 414 -14.61 5.67 23.00
C LEU A 414 -14.90 6.89 23.88
N ALA A 415 -15.98 7.62 23.58
CA ALA A 415 -16.40 8.82 24.33
C ALA A 415 -16.85 8.51 25.77
N GLY A 416 -17.11 7.25 26.13
CA GLY A 416 -17.42 6.83 27.49
C GLY A 416 -16.28 7.13 28.48
N ALA A 417 -15.03 7.21 28.04
CA ALA A 417 -13.91 7.68 28.85
C ALA A 417 -13.85 9.22 28.94
N GLN A 418 -13.09 9.74 29.88
CA GLN A 418 -12.87 11.20 30.02
C GLN A 418 -11.71 11.68 29.16
N HIS A 419 -10.67 10.88 29.00
CA HIS A 419 -9.44 11.14 28.24
C HIS A 419 -8.82 9.79 27.86
N GLY A 420 -7.81 9.80 27.00
CA GLY A 420 -7.06 8.60 26.62
C GLY A 420 -6.40 8.73 25.26
N LEU A 421 -5.54 7.75 24.96
CA LEU A 421 -4.85 7.62 23.69
C LEU A 421 -5.61 6.65 22.78
N ILE A 422 -5.95 7.09 21.58
CA ILE A 422 -6.52 6.26 20.53
C ILE A 422 -5.51 6.19 19.40
N MET A 423 -4.96 5.01 19.13
CA MET A 423 -4.02 4.80 18.04
C MET A 423 -4.71 4.08 16.88
N VAL A 424 -4.68 4.69 15.71
CA VAL A 424 -5.26 4.10 14.50
C VAL A 424 -4.15 3.49 13.68
N MET A 425 -4.12 2.16 13.61
CA MET A 425 -3.04 1.38 13.02
C MET A 425 -3.53 0.51 11.87
N GLY A 426 -2.61 0.06 11.03
CA GLY A 426 -2.88 -0.81 9.89
C GLY A 426 -1.92 -0.54 8.73
N LYS A 427 -1.96 -1.36 7.69
CA LYS A 427 -1.09 -1.20 6.52
C LYS A 427 -1.41 0.08 5.74
N GLY A 428 -0.48 0.46 4.84
CA GLY A 428 -0.66 1.61 3.96
C GLY A 428 -1.89 1.45 3.04
N GLY A 429 -2.63 2.54 2.83
CA GLY A 429 -3.77 2.57 1.90
C GLY A 429 -5.11 2.07 2.42
N VAL A 430 -5.19 1.54 3.64
CA VAL A 430 -6.45 1.03 4.24
C VAL A 430 -7.41 2.14 4.72
N GLY A 431 -6.95 3.39 4.78
CA GLY A 431 -7.77 4.55 5.19
C GLY A 431 -7.63 4.94 6.66
N LYS A 432 -6.48 4.68 7.29
CA LYS A 432 -6.20 5.07 8.69
C LYS A 432 -6.48 6.54 8.96
N THR A 433 -5.93 7.43 8.15
CA THR A 433 -6.09 8.89 8.28
C THR A 433 -7.57 9.32 8.26
N THR A 434 -8.38 8.72 7.38
CA THR A 434 -9.82 8.97 7.31
C THR A 434 -10.53 8.51 8.57
N VAL A 435 -10.21 7.32 9.07
CA VAL A 435 -10.80 6.77 10.30
C VAL A 435 -10.36 7.60 11.51
N ALA A 436 -9.09 7.97 11.61
CA ALA A 436 -8.57 8.81 12.70
C ALA A 436 -9.25 10.18 12.73
N ALA A 437 -9.37 10.86 11.57
CA ALA A 437 -10.05 12.14 11.46
C ALA A 437 -11.54 12.03 11.79
N ALA A 438 -12.24 10.99 11.32
CA ALA A 438 -13.63 10.75 11.63
C ALA A 438 -13.85 10.50 13.14
N LEU A 439 -13.02 9.66 13.78
CA LEU A 439 -13.10 9.41 15.21
C LEU A 439 -12.82 10.68 16.03
N ALA A 440 -11.82 11.48 15.64
CA ALA A 440 -11.54 12.77 16.29
C ALA A 440 -12.76 13.68 16.24
N LEU A 441 -13.39 13.84 15.07
CA LEU A 441 -14.61 14.63 14.93
C LEU A 441 -15.79 14.02 15.69
N GLY A 442 -15.90 12.68 15.73
CA GLY A 442 -16.90 11.98 16.51
C GLY A 442 -16.81 12.25 18.01
N LEU A 443 -15.61 12.31 18.55
CA LEU A 443 -15.34 12.66 19.95
C LEU A 443 -15.68 14.14 20.22
N ILE A 444 -15.30 15.06 19.32
CA ILE A 444 -15.68 16.48 19.41
C ILE A 444 -17.20 16.66 19.46
N GLN A 445 -17.96 15.96 18.58
CA GLN A 445 -19.41 16.00 18.59
C GLN A 445 -20.03 15.52 19.90
N ARG A 446 -19.29 14.69 20.66
CA ARG A 446 -19.65 14.19 21.98
C ARG A 446 -19.09 15.04 23.13
N GLY A 447 -18.67 16.28 22.81
CA GLY A 447 -18.21 17.28 23.80
C GLY A 447 -16.82 17.00 24.39
N LYS A 448 -15.98 16.21 23.71
CA LYS A 448 -14.61 15.93 24.17
C LYS A 448 -13.62 16.91 23.51
N THR A 449 -12.53 17.21 24.20
CA THR A 449 -11.38 17.92 23.62
C THR A 449 -10.43 16.90 23.02
N VAL A 450 -9.98 17.12 21.79
CA VAL A 450 -9.21 16.15 21.02
C VAL A 450 -7.97 16.78 20.41
N HIS A 451 -6.84 16.11 20.58
CA HIS A 451 -5.62 16.35 19.83
C HIS A 451 -5.47 15.25 18.77
N LEU A 452 -5.59 15.60 17.49
CA LEU A 452 -5.33 14.71 16.36
C LEU A 452 -3.92 14.93 15.86
N SER A 453 -3.09 13.88 15.91
CA SER A 453 -1.71 13.96 15.42
C SER A 453 -1.42 12.83 14.43
N THR A 454 -0.40 12.99 13.60
CA THR A 454 0.07 11.95 12.69
C THR A 454 1.57 11.73 12.80
N THR A 455 1.99 10.46 12.75
CA THR A 455 3.38 10.05 12.58
C THR A 455 3.70 9.70 11.13
N ASP A 456 2.71 9.73 10.23
CA ASP A 456 2.91 9.46 8.81
C ASP A 456 3.37 10.75 8.09
N PRO A 457 4.60 10.81 7.58
CA PRO A 457 5.09 11.98 6.87
C PRO A 457 4.32 12.25 5.55
N ALA A 458 3.65 11.24 5.00
CA ALA A 458 2.84 11.37 3.80
C ALA A 458 1.37 11.73 4.08
N ALA A 459 0.95 11.78 5.36
CA ALA A 459 -0.43 12.12 5.71
C ALA A 459 -0.70 13.62 5.53
N HIS A 460 -1.79 13.93 4.84
CA HIS A 460 -2.27 15.30 4.64
C HIS A 460 -3.53 15.56 5.50
N LEU A 461 -3.38 15.55 6.84
CA LEU A 461 -4.48 15.77 7.77
C LEU A 461 -5.22 17.10 7.50
N ALA A 462 -4.48 18.17 7.22
CA ALA A 462 -5.07 19.48 6.90
C ALA A 462 -5.94 19.42 5.63
N GLY A 463 -5.48 18.74 4.58
CA GLY A 463 -6.28 18.52 3.35
C GLY A 463 -7.45 17.58 3.54
N THR A 464 -7.37 16.66 4.50
CA THR A 464 -8.47 15.73 4.82
C THR A 464 -9.58 16.44 5.60
N LEU A 465 -9.24 17.37 6.50
CA LEU A 465 -10.19 18.09 7.36
C LEU A 465 -10.81 19.31 6.67
N GLU A 466 -10.07 20.03 5.85
CA GLU A 466 -10.50 21.28 5.16
C GLU A 466 -11.23 22.27 6.07
N GLY A 467 -10.62 22.64 7.21
CA GLY A 467 -11.17 23.62 8.12
C GLY A 467 -10.71 23.49 9.56
N GLU A 468 -11.08 24.45 10.39
CA GLU A 468 -10.84 24.48 11.82
C GLU A 468 -12.10 24.10 12.60
N VAL A 469 -11.91 23.35 13.68
CA VAL A 469 -13.01 22.92 14.58
C VAL A 469 -12.65 23.29 16.01
N ALA A 470 -13.56 23.96 16.68
CA ALA A 470 -13.38 24.29 18.09
C ALA A 470 -13.21 23.00 18.93
N GLY A 471 -12.19 22.97 19.77
CA GLY A 471 -11.84 21.81 20.58
C GLY A 471 -11.00 20.74 19.89
N LEU A 472 -10.70 20.88 18.60
CA LEU A 472 -9.77 20.03 17.87
C LEU A 472 -8.41 20.73 17.69
N HIS A 473 -7.38 20.16 18.25
CA HIS A 473 -6.00 20.55 17.96
C HIS A 473 -5.40 19.56 16.96
N VAL A 474 -4.76 20.07 15.91
CA VAL A 474 -4.16 19.22 14.87
C VAL A 474 -2.66 19.47 14.84
N SER A 475 -1.86 18.40 14.89
CA SER A 475 -0.41 18.48 14.78
C SER A 475 0.15 17.37 13.89
N ARG A 476 1.44 17.48 13.58
CA ARG A 476 2.21 16.47 12.85
C ARG A 476 3.57 16.33 13.50
N ILE A 477 4.05 15.11 13.65
CA ILE A 477 5.45 14.85 13.96
C ILE A 477 6.24 14.95 12.67
N ASP A 478 6.99 16.05 12.53
CA ASP A 478 7.91 16.25 11.41
C ASP A 478 9.32 15.82 11.83
N PRO A 479 9.88 14.74 11.23
CA PRO A 479 11.18 14.22 11.63
C PRO A 479 12.30 15.27 11.59
N LYS A 480 12.33 16.11 10.56
CA LYS A 480 13.36 17.15 10.39
C LYS A 480 13.28 18.22 11.48
N VAL A 481 12.07 18.66 11.78
CA VAL A 481 11.82 19.70 12.81
C VAL A 481 12.16 19.15 14.19
N GLU A 482 11.70 17.94 14.51
CA GLU A 482 11.96 17.31 15.81
C GLU A 482 13.45 16.98 16.00
N THR A 483 14.14 16.53 14.96
CA THR A 483 15.60 16.32 14.96
C THR A 483 16.34 17.62 15.26
N GLN A 484 15.97 18.72 14.60
CA GLN A 484 16.62 20.01 14.88
C GLN A 484 16.34 20.50 16.30
N HIS A 485 15.11 20.30 16.82
CA HIS A 485 14.76 20.60 18.21
C HIS A 485 15.60 19.78 19.19
N TYR A 486 15.74 18.48 18.91
CA TYR A 486 16.54 17.56 19.73
C TYR A 486 18.02 17.96 19.75
N ILE A 487 18.61 18.21 18.57
CA ILE A 487 20.00 18.67 18.43
C ILE A 487 20.22 19.96 19.25
N ASN A 488 19.35 20.96 19.08
CA ASN A 488 19.44 22.23 19.80
C ASN A 488 19.37 22.03 21.33
N LYS A 489 18.49 21.15 21.80
CA LYS A 489 18.33 20.81 23.22
C LYS A 489 19.59 20.15 23.79
N ILE A 490 20.15 19.17 23.09
CA ILE A 490 21.36 18.45 23.54
C ILE A 490 22.56 19.37 23.50
N MET A 491 22.71 20.18 22.44
CA MET A 491 23.76 21.19 22.34
C MET A 491 23.67 22.21 23.47
N ALA A 492 22.50 22.73 23.79
CA ALA A 492 22.31 23.64 24.91
C ALA A 492 22.68 23.01 26.27
N ALA A 493 22.38 21.75 26.48
CA ALA A 493 22.64 21.03 27.72
C ALA A 493 24.11 20.58 27.89
N LYS A 494 24.74 20.09 26.81
CA LYS A 494 26.07 19.45 26.89
C LYS A 494 27.23 20.34 26.42
N SER A 495 26.98 21.40 25.61
CA SER A 495 28.05 22.26 25.11
C SER A 495 28.65 23.27 26.11
N PRO A 496 28.02 23.64 27.24
CA PRO A 496 28.67 24.47 28.22
C PRO A 496 29.89 23.75 28.81
N GLY A 497 31.10 24.28 28.55
CA GLY A 497 32.38 23.70 29.00
C GLY A 497 33.16 22.93 27.94
N LEU A 498 32.61 22.66 26.77
CA LEU A 498 33.31 22.02 25.65
C LEU A 498 34.11 23.05 24.84
N ASN A 499 35.30 22.68 24.39
CA ASN A 499 36.08 23.45 23.42
C ASN A 499 35.46 23.39 22.02
N ALA A 500 36.03 24.10 21.03
CA ALA A 500 35.49 24.20 19.69
C ALA A 500 35.51 22.83 18.94
N GLU A 501 36.54 22.03 19.15
CA GLU A 501 36.69 20.71 18.51
C GLU A 501 35.73 19.70 19.13
N GLU A 502 35.60 19.63 20.43
CA GLU A 502 34.66 18.79 21.15
C GLU A 502 33.19 19.13 20.80
N ARG A 503 32.90 20.41 20.59
CA ARG A 503 31.57 20.85 20.16
C ARG A 503 31.27 20.46 18.72
N ALA A 504 32.27 20.51 17.83
CA ALA A 504 32.13 20.06 16.45
C ALA A 504 31.88 18.54 16.37
N LEU A 505 32.64 17.75 17.15
CA LEU A 505 32.46 16.32 17.29
C LEU A 505 31.06 15.95 17.81
N LEU A 506 30.59 16.63 18.86
CA LEU A 506 29.23 16.42 19.40
C LEU A 506 28.16 16.73 18.34
N LEU A 507 28.37 17.80 17.56
CA LEU A 507 27.41 18.16 16.51
C LEU A 507 27.44 17.16 15.35
N GLU A 508 28.59 16.60 15.00
CA GLU A 508 28.73 15.57 13.99
C GLU A 508 28.03 14.26 14.42
N ASP A 509 28.21 13.86 15.65
CA ASP A 509 27.53 12.70 16.26
C ASP A 509 25.98 12.86 16.24
N LEU A 510 25.52 14.07 16.56
CA LEU A 510 24.09 14.41 16.53
C LEU A 510 23.49 14.54 15.12
N ARG A 511 24.28 14.52 14.07
CA ARG A 511 23.81 14.49 12.67
C ARG A 511 23.62 13.08 12.13
N SER A 512 23.88 12.05 12.96
CA SER A 512 23.66 10.68 12.56
C SER A 512 22.17 10.38 12.29
N PRO A 513 21.85 9.47 11.38
CA PRO A 513 20.46 9.02 11.13
C PRO A 513 19.73 8.53 12.39
N CYS A 514 20.47 7.92 13.33
CA CYS A 514 19.92 7.46 14.62
C CYS A 514 19.35 8.60 15.47
N THR A 515 19.86 9.81 15.34
CA THR A 515 19.35 10.99 16.06
C THR A 515 17.94 11.35 15.63
N GLU A 516 17.59 11.15 14.35
CA GLU A 516 16.23 11.36 13.85
C GLU A 516 15.23 10.41 14.54
N GLU A 517 15.57 9.12 14.65
CA GLU A 517 14.72 8.14 15.32
C GLU A 517 14.49 8.50 16.80
N VAL A 518 15.55 8.86 17.50
CA VAL A 518 15.47 9.30 18.91
C VAL A 518 14.61 10.55 19.04
N ALA A 519 14.77 11.53 18.17
CA ALA A 519 14.01 12.78 18.18
C ALA A 519 12.51 12.53 17.94
N VAL A 520 12.16 11.69 16.95
CA VAL A 520 10.79 11.28 16.66
C VAL A 520 10.19 10.53 17.83
N PHE A 521 10.96 9.64 18.47
CA PHE A 521 10.52 8.91 19.67
C PHE A 521 10.21 9.88 20.84
N HIS A 522 11.03 10.90 21.06
CA HIS A 522 10.77 11.91 22.08
C HIS A 522 9.49 12.72 21.79
N ALA A 523 9.25 13.09 20.52
CA ALA A 523 8.02 13.74 20.11
C ALA A 523 6.80 12.86 20.34
N PHE A 524 6.87 11.59 19.93
CA PHE A 524 5.84 10.58 20.19
C PHE A 524 5.54 10.44 21.67
N SER A 525 6.58 10.32 22.53
CA SER A 525 6.43 10.19 23.98
C SER A 525 5.74 11.38 24.62
N ARG A 526 5.99 12.60 24.09
CA ARG A 526 5.32 13.84 24.51
C ARG A 526 3.82 13.75 24.20
N ILE A 527 3.46 13.39 22.95
CA ILE A 527 2.06 13.24 22.50
C ILE A 527 1.33 12.18 23.31
N VAL A 528 1.95 11.01 23.51
CA VAL A 528 1.39 9.96 24.39
C VAL A 528 1.10 10.50 25.78
N SER A 529 1.94 11.40 26.29
CA SER A 529 1.76 12.00 27.63
C SER A 529 0.61 12.99 27.73
N GLU A 530 0.21 13.61 26.64
CA GLU A 530 -0.91 14.56 26.58
C GLU A 530 -2.27 13.88 26.81
N ALA A 531 -2.36 12.58 26.48
CA ALA A 531 -3.57 11.80 26.66
C ALA A 531 -4.00 11.60 28.13
N ARG A 532 -3.26 12.19 29.09
CA ARG A 532 -3.67 12.24 30.50
C ARG A 532 -4.80 13.26 30.80
N SER A 533 -4.97 14.24 29.96
CA SER A 533 -5.89 15.36 30.20
C SER A 533 -6.88 15.60 29.07
N ALA A 534 -6.66 15.01 27.91
CA ALA A 534 -7.50 15.14 26.73
C ALA A 534 -7.52 13.80 25.95
N PHE A 535 -8.37 13.71 24.95
CA PHE A 535 -8.23 12.61 23.99
C PHE A 535 -7.10 12.95 23.00
N VAL A 536 -6.23 11.98 22.76
CA VAL A 536 -5.25 12.01 21.69
C VAL A 536 -5.63 10.95 20.67
N VAL A 537 -5.88 11.35 19.43
CA VAL A 537 -6.07 10.43 18.29
C VAL A 537 -4.80 10.49 17.46
N LEU A 538 -4.11 9.35 17.37
CA LEU A 538 -2.86 9.24 16.65
C LEU A 538 -3.05 8.43 15.37
N ASP A 539 -2.94 9.10 14.21
CA ASP A 539 -2.83 8.47 12.90
C ASP A 539 -1.39 7.98 12.72
N THR A 540 -1.22 6.67 12.65
CA THR A 540 0.13 6.09 12.61
C THR A 540 0.62 5.90 11.19
N ALA A 541 1.94 6.03 10.99
CA ALA A 541 2.62 5.57 9.79
C ALA A 541 2.33 4.08 9.51
N PRO A 542 2.51 3.58 8.28
CA PRO A 542 2.38 2.16 7.99
C PRO A 542 3.22 1.29 8.94
N THR A 543 2.75 0.09 9.21
CA THR A 543 3.12 -0.83 10.30
C THR A 543 4.59 -0.87 10.75
N GLY A 544 5.56 -0.81 9.81
CA GLY A 544 6.99 -0.91 10.15
C GLY A 544 7.49 0.22 11.07
N HIS A 545 7.20 1.47 10.77
CA HIS A 545 7.61 2.61 11.60
C HIS A 545 6.92 2.64 12.96
N SER A 546 5.67 2.19 13.04
CA SER A 546 4.94 2.14 14.31
C SER A 546 5.50 1.10 15.26
N LEU A 547 5.96 -0.05 14.72
CA LEU A 547 6.64 -1.08 15.51
C LEU A 547 8.01 -0.62 15.98
N LEU A 548 8.78 0.08 15.14
CA LEU A 548 10.07 0.69 15.54
C LEU A 548 9.91 1.67 16.71
N LEU A 549 8.85 2.50 16.70
CA LEU A 549 8.54 3.36 17.83
C LEU A 549 8.19 2.59 19.10
N MET A 550 7.54 1.42 18.98
CA MET A 550 7.24 0.55 20.11
C MET A 550 8.50 -0.15 20.64
N ASP A 551 9.39 -0.62 19.76
CA ASP A 551 10.69 -1.19 20.13
C ASP A 551 11.60 -0.16 20.80
N ALA A 552 11.63 1.08 20.29
CA ALA A 552 12.32 2.20 20.93
C ALA A 552 11.73 2.49 22.33
N ALA A 553 10.39 2.42 22.48
CA ALA A 553 9.73 2.53 23.77
C ALA A 553 10.16 1.41 24.74
N GLY A 554 10.32 0.19 24.25
CA GLY A 554 10.81 -0.97 25.01
C GLY A 554 12.27 -0.82 25.43
N ALA A 555 13.14 -0.36 24.51
CA ALA A 555 14.55 -0.09 24.81
C ALA A 555 14.71 1.01 25.85
N TYR A 556 13.99 2.13 25.69
CA TYR A 556 13.93 3.21 26.66
C TYR A 556 13.42 2.76 28.02
N HIS A 557 12.36 1.94 28.04
CA HIS A 557 11.83 1.35 29.29
C HIS A 557 12.90 0.53 30.04
N ARG A 558 13.61 -0.34 29.33
CA ARG A 558 14.69 -1.15 29.92
C ARG A 558 15.84 -0.30 30.46
N GLN A 559 16.22 0.76 29.74
CA GLN A 559 17.25 1.68 30.19
C GLN A 559 16.83 2.42 31.45
N MET A 560 15.61 2.96 31.47
CA MET A 560 15.08 3.67 32.63
C MET A 560 15.00 2.76 33.86
N LEU A 561 14.57 1.51 33.73
CA LEU A 561 14.55 0.56 34.85
C LEU A 561 15.95 0.36 35.41
N ARG A 562 16.99 0.16 34.57
CA ARG A 562 18.38 -0.03 35.04
C ARG A 562 18.89 1.20 35.81
N GLU A 563 18.62 2.41 35.33
CA GLU A 563 19.05 3.65 35.96
C GLU A 563 18.39 3.89 37.32
N PHE A 564 17.12 3.44 37.49
CA PHE A 564 16.35 3.64 38.70
C PHE A 564 16.49 2.54 39.75
N GLU A 565 16.80 1.31 39.36
CA GLU A 565 17.19 0.27 40.31
C GLU A 565 18.40 0.70 41.17
N CYS A 566 19.25 1.60 40.61
CA CYS A 566 20.40 2.18 41.31
C CYS A 566 20.04 3.34 42.23
N HIS A 567 18.86 3.99 42.16
CA HIS A 567 18.59 5.26 42.85
C HIS A 567 17.35 5.30 43.75
N GLY A 568 16.61 4.22 43.92
CA GLY A 568 15.55 4.08 44.94
C GLY A 568 14.38 5.06 44.82
N ALA A 569 14.00 5.50 43.63
CA ALA A 569 13.05 6.59 43.43
C ALA A 569 11.66 6.17 42.95
N SER A 570 10.71 7.07 43.13
CA SER A 570 9.26 6.99 42.87
C SER A 570 8.88 6.34 41.51
N ARG A 571 7.72 5.71 41.49
CA ARG A 571 7.08 4.97 40.40
C ARG A 571 7.08 5.81 39.10
N ILE A 572 8.00 5.51 38.16
CA ILE A 572 8.07 6.14 36.86
C ILE A 572 7.13 5.40 35.92
N VAL A 573 6.28 6.14 35.23
CA VAL A 573 5.42 5.62 34.18
C VAL A 573 6.08 5.93 32.83
N THR A 574 6.59 4.88 32.18
CA THR A 574 7.20 5.00 30.84
C THR A 574 6.15 5.04 29.74
N PRO A 575 6.51 5.49 28.51
CA PRO A 575 5.60 5.42 27.36
C PRO A 575 5.08 4.01 27.09
N LEU A 576 5.93 2.98 27.20
CA LEU A 576 5.51 1.59 27.00
C LEU A 576 4.43 1.16 28.02
N MET A 577 4.59 1.50 29.30
CA MET A 577 3.59 1.17 30.31
C MET A 577 2.23 1.81 30.00
N ARG A 578 2.21 2.99 29.38
CA ARG A 578 0.96 3.64 28.94
C ARG A 578 0.35 2.96 27.73
N LEU A 579 1.19 2.50 26.79
CA LEU A 579 0.72 1.74 25.64
C LEU A 579 0.10 0.39 26.04
N GLN A 580 0.62 -0.23 27.10
CA GLN A 580 0.13 -1.51 27.65
C GLN A 580 -1.10 -1.34 28.55
N ASP A 581 -1.40 -0.13 28.99
CA ASP A 581 -2.57 0.15 29.83
C ASP A 581 -3.83 0.27 28.97
N ALA A 582 -4.70 -0.73 29.03
CA ALA A 582 -5.94 -0.80 28.25
C ALA A 582 -6.96 0.29 28.59
N ASP A 583 -6.89 0.88 29.79
CA ASP A 583 -7.75 2.00 30.18
C ASP A 583 -7.23 3.32 29.62
N TYR A 584 -5.92 3.41 29.38
CA TYR A 584 -5.26 4.58 28.84
C TYR A 584 -5.16 4.57 27.32
N THR A 585 -4.83 3.41 26.71
CA THR A 585 -4.57 3.26 25.26
C THR A 585 -5.57 2.31 24.63
N ARG A 586 -6.19 2.75 23.54
CA ARG A 586 -7.09 1.96 22.72
C ARG A 586 -6.58 1.92 21.30
N ILE A 587 -6.12 0.75 20.86
CA ILE A 587 -5.63 0.54 19.50
C ILE A 587 -6.78 0.11 18.60
N VAL A 588 -6.99 0.84 17.52
CA VAL A 588 -7.97 0.55 16.48
C VAL A 588 -7.23 0.09 15.23
N LEU A 589 -7.40 -1.18 14.87
CA LEU A 589 -6.83 -1.75 13.66
C LEU A 589 -7.75 -1.51 12.47
N VAL A 590 -7.24 -0.87 11.42
CA VAL A 590 -8.00 -0.59 10.20
C VAL A 590 -7.54 -1.54 9.09
N THR A 591 -8.49 -2.17 8.42
CA THR A 591 -8.24 -3.08 7.30
C THR A 591 -9.23 -2.87 6.16
N LEU A 592 -8.93 -3.43 4.99
CA LEU A 592 -9.91 -3.66 3.91
C LEU A 592 -10.41 -5.11 4.02
N PRO A 593 -11.61 -5.43 3.53
CA PRO A 593 -12.15 -6.79 3.55
C PRO A 593 -11.57 -7.66 2.42
N GLU A 594 -10.26 -7.70 2.32
CA GLU A 594 -9.48 -8.47 1.33
C GLU A 594 -8.48 -9.37 2.07
N VAL A 595 -8.10 -10.50 1.49
CA VAL A 595 -7.23 -11.51 2.13
C VAL A 595 -5.95 -10.90 2.67
N THR A 596 -5.18 -10.22 1.83
CA THR A 596 -3.89 -9.63 2.19
C THR A 596 -3.97 -8.56 3.30
N PRO A 597 -4.84 -7.51 3.21
CA PRO A 597 -4.99 -6.55 4.30
C PRO A 597 -5.41 -7.17 5.63
N VAL A 598 -6.29 -8.16 5.60
CA VAL A 598 -6.73 -8.87 6.82
C VAL A 598 -5.59 -9.68 7.43
N SER A 599 -4.84 -10.45 6.62
CA SER A 599 -3.69 -11.22 7.10
C SER A 599 -2.60 -10.32 7.69
N GLN A 600 -2.34 -9.17 7.08
CA GLN A 600 -1.38 -8.19 7.58
C GLN A 600 -1.83 -7.51 8.88
N ALA A 601 -3.13 -7.21 9.01
CA ALA A 601 -3.68 -6.69 10.25
C ALA A 601 -3.65 -7.75 11.38
N ALA A 602 -3.85 -9.02 11.04
CA ALA A 602 -3.72 -10.13 11.98
C ALA A 602 -2.26 -10.31 12.45
N ALA A 603 -1.29 -10.24 11.55
CA ALA A 603 0.13 -10.27 11.90
C ALA A 603 0.50 -9.09 12.83
N LEU A 604 0.05 -7.87 12.51
CA LEU A 604 0.24 -6.70 13.38
C LEU A 604 -0.39 -6.91 14.76
N GLN A 605 -1.56 -7.52 14.84
CA GLN A 605 -2.20 -7.87 16.12
C GLN A 605 -1.32 -8.81 16.94
N GLU A 606 -0.71 -9.82 16.34
CA GLU A 606 0.19 -10.75 17.03
C GLU A 606 1.47 -10.05 17.52
N ASP A 607 2.00 -9.09 16.73
CA ASP A 607 3.14 -8.26 17.16
C ASP A 607 2.78 -7.41 18.39
N LEU A 608 1.61 -6.78 18.38
CA LEU A 608 1.09 -6.01 19.50
C LEU A 608 0.90 -6.90 20.75
N ARG A 609 0.35 -8.11 20.57
CA ARG A 609 0.17 -9.08 21.65
C ARG A 609 1.49 -9.55 22.25
N ARG A 610 2.52 -9.72 21.43
CA ARG A 610 3.89 -10.00 21.91
C ARG A 610 4.45 -8.86 22.78
N ALA A 611 4.06 -7.62 22.50
CA ALA A 611 4.37 -6.46 23.32
C ALA A 611 3.39 -6.28 24.51
N HIS A 612 2.52 -7.24 24.79
CA HIS A 612 1.46 -7.18 25.82
C HIS A 612 0.44 -6.05 25.59
N ILE A 613 0.13 -5.77 24.34
CA ILE A 613 -0.87 -4.78 23.94
C ILE A 613 -1.98 -5.49 23.17
N GLU A 614 -3.21 -5.46 23.71
CA GLU A 614 -4.38 -6.05 23.04
C GLU A 614 -5.13 -4.96 22.25
N PRO A 615 -5.34 -5.13 20.93
CA PRO A 615 -6.15 -4.20 20.16
C PRO A 615 -7.57 -4.07 20.69
N TYR A 616 -8.07 -2.84 20.75
CA TYR A 616 -9.40 -2.54 21.25
C TYR A 616 -10.50 -2.94 20.27
N ALA A 617 -10.31 -2.60 18.99
CA ALA A 617 -11.30 -2.81 17.94
C ALA A 617 -10.65 -2.96 16.56
N TRP A 618 -11.41 -3.58 15.63
CA TRP A 618 -11.11 -3.59 14.22
C TRP A 618 -12.13 -2.75 13.45
N VAL A 619 -11.67 -2.00 12.47
CA VAL A 619 -12.48 -1.24 11.51
C VAL A 619 -12.25 -1.77 10.11
N ILE A 620 -13.28 -2.35 9.52
CA ILE A 620 -13.31 -2.81 8.14
C ILE A 620 -13.75 -1.63 7.28
N ASN A 621 -12.85 -1.08 6.50
CA ASN A 621 -13.09 0.10 5.67
C ASN A 621 -13.37 -0.28 4.21
N LYS A 622 -14.12 0.56 3.50
CA LYS A 622 -14.47 0.40 2.08
C LYS A 622 -15.18 -0.93 1.76
N SER A 623 -16.06 -1.37 2.65
CA SER A 623 -16.88 -2.56 2.41
C SER A 623 -17.87 -2.33 1.26
N VAL A 624 -17.72 -3.09 0.18
CA VAL A 624 -18.64 -3.08 -0.96
C VAL A 624 -19.93 -3.81 -0.59
N LEU A 625 -19.83 -4.82 0.27
CA LEU A 625 -20.98 -5.54 0.83
C LEU A 625 -21.87 -4.58 1.65
N ALA A 626 -21.28 -3.71 2.48
CA ALA A 626 -22.01 -2.70 3.25
C ALA A 626 -22.57 -1.58 2.38
N ALA A 627 -21.93 -1.24 1.27
CA ALA A 627 -22.41 -0.25 0.32
C ALA A 627 -23.61 -0.73 -0.50
N GLY A 628 -23.71 -2.04 -0.71
CA GLY A 628 -24.74 -2.68 -1.55
C GLY A 628 -24.46 -2.48 -3.04
N THR A 629 -24.13 -3.53 -3.76
CA THR A 629 -23.89 -3.50 -5.21
C THR A 629 -24.54 -4.70 -5.89
N HIS A 630 -24.96 -4.52 -7.12
CA HIS A 630 -25.46 -5.57 -7.99
C HIS A 630 -24.68 -5.65 -9.32
N ASP A 631 -23.62 -4.83 -9.46
CA ASP A 631 -22.68 -4.96 -10.54
C ASP A 631 -22.00 -6.35 -10.52
N ARG A 632 -21.96 -7.01 -11.67
CA ARG A 632 -21.53 -8.43 -11.77
C ARG A 632 -20.10 -8.66 -11.26
N LEU A 633 -19.18 -7.76 -11.60
CA LEU A 633 -17.78 -7.90 -11.19
C LEU A 633 -17.62 -7.67 -9.69
N LEU A 634 -18.27 -6.63 -9.17
CA LEU A 634 -18.25 -6.34 -7.73
C LEU A 634 -18.98 -7.42 -6.94
N ALA A 635 -20.15 -7.88 -7.41
CA ALA A 635 -20.90 -8.97 -6.79
C ALA A 635 -20.10 -10.28 -6.71
N ALA A 636 -19.29 -10.60 -7.72
CA ALA A 636 -18.42 -11.77 -7.68
C ALA A 636 -17.33 -11.69 -6.57
N ARG A 637 -16.95 -10.46 -6.14
CA ARG A 637 -16.01 -10.25 -5.04
C ARG A 637 -16.65 -10.33 -3.66
N LEU A 638 -17.97 -10.17 -3.54
CA LEU A 638 -18.67 -10.15 -2.24
C LEU A 638 -18.50 -11.45 -1.43
N ALA A 639 -18.34 -12.59 -2.11
CA ALA A 639 -18.10 -13.86 -1.43
C ALA A 639 -16.76 -13.84 -0.67
N GLY A 640 -15.69 -13.37 -1.29
CA GLY A 640 -14.38 -13.19 -0.65
C GLY A 640 -14.44 -12.17 0.49
N GLU A 641 -15.11 -11.03 0.27
CA GLU A 641 -15.30 -10.02 1.30
C GLU A 641 -16.02 -10.59 2.52
N ARG A 642 -17.15 -11.31 2.32
CA ARG A 642 -17.90 -11.96 3.38
C ARG A 642 -17.02 -12.92 4.19
N GLN A 643 -16.22 -13.74 3.52
CA GLN A 643 -15.30 -14.67 4.16
C GLN A 643 -14.29 -13.94 5.06
N GLN A 644 -13.76 -12.81 4.63
CA GLN A 644 -12.84 -12.04 5.46
C GLN A 644 -13.52 -11.36 6.64
N ILE A 645 -14.73 -10.84 6.47
CA ILE A 645 -15.54 -10.27 7.56
C ILE A 645 -15.84 -11.36 8.62
N GLU A 646 -16.23 -12.55 8.20
CA GLU A 646 -16.46 -13.70 9.08
C GLU A 646 -15.18 -14.14 9.79
N ARG A 647 -14.04 -14.21 9.09
CA ARG A 647 -12.73 -14.53 9.67
C ARG A 647 -12.37 -13.54 10.79
N ILE A 648 -12.61 -12.25 10.58
CA ILE A 648 -12.35 -11.22 11.60
C ILE A 648 -13.26 -11.43 12.81
N GLY A 649 -14.57 -11.58 12.61
CA GLY A 649 -15.56 -11.71 13.68
C GLY A 649 -15.48 -13.03 14.45
N ALA A 650 -15.09 -14.12 13.79
CA ALA A 650 -15.05 -15.44 14.43
C ALA A 650 -13.81 -15.67 15.31
N GLY A 651 -12.67 -14.99 15.02
CA GLY A 651 -11.42 -15.36 15.70
C GLY A 651 -10.43 -14.23 15.96
N LEU A 652 -10.48 -13.14 15.22
CA LEU A 652 -9.47 -12.08 15.34
C LEU A 652 -9.89 -10.94 16.25
N ALA A 653 -11.15 -10.51 16.21
CA ALA A 653 -11.61 -9.32 16.94
C ALA A 653 -12.92 -9.55 17.68
N ARG A 654 -13.01 -8.98 18.90
CA ARG A 654 -14.26 -8.96 19.70
C ARG A 654 -15.17 -7.79 19.31
N ARG A 655 -14.57 -6.68 18.83
CA ARG A 655 -15.28 -5.47 18.40
C ARG A 655 -14.93 -5.19 16.95
N VAL A 656 -15.93 -5.28 16.09
CA VAL A 656 -15.79 -5.10 14.66
C VAL A 656 -16.76 -4.02 14.20
N PHE A 657 -16.22 -3.01 13.53
CA PHE A 657 -16.98 -1.90 12.96
C PHE A 657 -16.73 -1.82 11.47
N THR A 658 -17.72 -1.41 10.72
CA THR A 658 -17.64 -1.41 9.26
C THR A 658 -18.01 -0.04 8.68
N LEU A 659 -17.20 0.41 7.72
CA LEU A 659 -17.47 1.56 6.88
C LEU A 659 -17.78 1.08 5.46
N PRO A 660 -18.90 1.49 4.88
CA PRO A 660 -19.23 1.16 3.50
C PRO A 660 -18.25 1.85 2.53
N TRP A 661 -18.15 1.30 1.33
CA TRP A 661 -17.53 2.01 0.22
C TRP A 661 -18.38 3.24 -0.10
N LEU A 662 -17.76 4.41 -0.15
CA LEU A 662 -18.47 5.68 -0.32
C LEU A 662 -18.44 6.14 -1.77
N THR A 663 -19.56 6.62 -2.28
CA THR A 663 -19.68 7.16 -3.64
C THR A 663 -18.96 8.50 -3.82
N ARG A 664 -18.56 9.14 -2.73
CA ARG A 664 -17.72 10.36 -2.71
C ARG A 664 -16.65 10.22 -1.65
N PRO A 665 -15.42 10.67 -1.93
CA PRO A 665 -14.37 10.69 -0.92
C PRO A 665 -14.82 11.50 0.30
N PRO A 666 -14.60 11.01 1.54
CA PRO A 666 -14.97 11.71 2.74
C PRO A 666 -13.92 12.79 3.08
N ILE A 667 -13.91 13.86 2.28
CA ILE A 667 -13.02 15.01 2.45
C ILE A 667 -13.83 16.16 3.04
N GLY A 668 -13.21 16.89 3.96
CA GLY A 668 -13.84 18.00 4.67
C GLY A 668 -14.68 17.60 5.87
N LEU A 669 -14.88 18.54 6.77
CA LEU A 669 -15.53 18.35 8.08
C LEU A 669 -16.90 17.71 8.00
N ALA A 670 -17.72 18.13 7.03
CA ALA A 670 -19.10 17.64 6.89
C ALA A 670 -19.15 16.16 6.51
N ALA A 671 -18.32 15.76 5.52
CA ALA A 671 -18.29 14.37 5.03
C ALA A 671 -17.69 13.42 6.07
N LEU A 672 -16.61 13.81 6.74
CA LEU A 672 -16.01 13.01 7.83
C LEU A 672 -16.97 12.89 9.02
N SER A 673 -17.63 14.00 9.40
CA SER A 673 -18.59 13.99 10.49
C SER A 673 -19.80 13.07 10.21
N ALA A 674 -20.18 12.90 8.95
CA ALA A 674 -21.25 12.00 8.57
C ALA A 674 -20.93 10.52 8.84
N LEU A 675 -19.65 10.14 8.85
CA LEU A 675 -19.21 8.76 9.12
C LEU A 675 -19.44 8.32 10.58
N VAL A 676 -19.58 9.26 11.49
CA VAL A 676 -19.70 9.05 12.95
C VAL A 676 -21.01 9.58 13.53
N ARG A 677 -21.97 9.93 12.67
CA ARG A 677 -23.34 10.23 13.07
C ARG A 677 -24.15 8.95 13.05
N ALA A 678 -24.89 8.72 14.14
CA ALA A 678 -25.90 7.67 14.13
C ALA A 678 -26.84 7.86 12.92
N PRO A 679 -27.20 6.79 12.21
CA PRO A 679 -28.18 6.90 11.15
C PRO A 679 -29.43 7.56 11.75
N GLN A 680 -29.76 8.75 11.29
CA GLN A 680 -31.02 9.36 11.65
C GLN A 680 -32.10 8.38 11.16
N GLY A 681 -32.79 7.74 12.09
CA GLY A 681 -33.77 6.72 11.79
C GLY A 681 -34.66 7.22 10.67
N ALA A 682 -34.75 6.45 9.60
CA ALA A 682 -35.86 6.60 8.68
C ALA A 682 -37.11 6.55 9.56
N ALA A 683 -37.73 7.71 9.75
CA ALA A 683 -38.99 7.80 10.47
C ALA A 683 -39.93 6.83 9.74
N VAL A 684 -40.16 5.69 10.34
CA VAL A 684 -41.20 4.77 9.90
C VAL A 684 -42.48 5.59 9.99
N ALA A 685 -42.95 6.06 8.84
CA ALA A 685 -44.23 6.70 8.76
C ALA A 685 -45.27 5.74 9.39
N PRO A 686 -46.04 6.16 10.39
CA PRO A 686 -47.02 5.28 10.98
C PRO A 686 -47.96 4.81 9.88
N PRO A 687 -48.39 3.53 9.89
CA PRO A 687 -49.28 3.02 8.88
C PRO A 687 -50.52 3.88 8.90
N THR A 688 -50.83 4.52 7.79
CA THR A 688 -52.11 5.23 7.58
C THR A 688 -53.24 4.23 7.84
N SER A 689 -53.96 4.43 8.97
CA SER A 689 -55.13 3.68 9.28
C SER A 689 -56.15 3.95 8.19
N ALA A 690 -56.39 2.96 7.34
CA ALA A 690 -57.51 2.99 6.39
C ALA A 690 -58.83 3.07 7.19
N THR A 691 -59.47 4.20 7.15
CA THR A 691 -60.81 4.39 7.61
C THR A 691 -61.76 3.59 6.71
N PRO A 692 -62.61 2.68 7.22
CA PRO A 692 -63.55 1.97 6.39
C PRO A 692 -64.66 2.96 5.95
N THR A 693 -64.80 3.13 4.65
CA THR A 693 -65.96 3.78 4.02
C THR A 693 -67.22 3.02 4.38
N ARG A 694 -68.08 3.63 5.15
CA ARG A 694 -69.46 3.15 5.38
C ARG A 694 -70.27 3.40 4.10
N ASP A 695 -70.58 2.31 3.46
CA ASP A 695 -71.72 2.29 2.47
C ASP A 695 -73.05 2.69 3.14
N ALA A 696 -73.62 3.74 2.64
CA ALA A 696 -74.99 4.12 2.95
C ALA A 696 -75.82 3.84 1.70
N SER A 697 -76.38 2.66 1.65
CA SER A 697 -77.52 2.39 0.78
C SER A 697 -78.59 1.66 1.57
N GLN A 698 -79.83 2.15 1.34
CA GLN A 698 -81.14 1.64 1.75
C GLN A 698 -81.69 2.31 2.98
N SER A 699 -82.94 2.77 2.96
CA SER A 699 -84.09 2.39 2.13
C SER A 699 -85.30 3.31 2.41
N THR A 700 -86.05 3.48 1.43
CA THR A 700 -87.45 3.62 1.34
C THR A 700 -88.31 3.08 2.49
N SER A 701 -89.15 3.83 3.03
CA SER A 701 -90.60 3.80 3.03
C SER A 701 -91.11 4.96 3.82
#